data_658bf3636f43c92a2ceebd5e24e4af7b
#
_entry.id   658bf3636f43c92a2ceebd5e24e4af7b
#
_cell.length_a   1.000
_cell.length_b   1.000
_cell.length_c   1.000
_cell.angle_alpha   90.00
_cell.angle_beta   90.00
_cell.angle_gamma   90.00
#
_symmetry.space_group_name_H-M   'P 1'
#
loop_
_entity.id
_entity.type
_entity.pdbx_description
1 polymer ?
#
loop_
_entity_poly.entity_id
_entity_poly.type
_entity_poly.pdbx_seq_one_letter_code
_entity_poly.pdbx_strand_id
1 'polypeptide(L)'
;MNEIRYEIIITFLENADKLKKTVQSCENQILENDRIIIVGTGNLEQIKSLKEIKKYKKQITFKQAATVADAYNECVRESESQYTIFMKEGDWLGEGFLKHAASVMEDEKEQQIEEPEAESESQIESEEEHEEEHKTKGVVLQNEIMNPGEVSVLLPVQYCDNLLVSEKPKKHILSKKVIKGTYGVDITKNYWALQTALPGAVIRTACLKTYTFNTEIMFEYDTDVLLRILNNEKKYLVTDRAEYYYFDPKENQVLYHIPAHYPQWYEESAEKYLLPLLRDSEDSLFIQNYAVYYVLNRFLCNLDNRNKKQLLGKKFDKYLEVVKEIFGFVDDYYLTNQDLHKYLSKNPQILCMFLRIKYGIDNVKYEYRQEIDPETEEKDLVMYFNGNRISSVNSHYFSIGMMNYVDGKVWLDGSLISIFAQGGIDFYAEFNGKMIKVEDTDSYSLTKYFGVPAYRRITYHLELPLNPNKKNQAVRFYAKDKNDKYQLRITFSDHWAKLSKIPRYSYWHFNKYLCHHAENSIVFKKANIVNVLKREIQFQLNLLKINSKYSRHALALRWLYWITRPYFKKKKIWLMLDKLYKGGDSCEYLYRYSAKLEDGVTRYYVIDKKTPDYKKLKKDGYKPLATNSLMHQLAFLNADLVLITNSHLFPFNGFRKEKSKYFRGLCNFSSMCLQHGLSVQKCAMAQRRIIDNTTGYFLASKYEYENLSKHAYGYQNFDVLKLTGIGRYDGLISNDKKQILLSPTWRMYNALPVTTSEGDQRGYNPEFKNSTYYQVYNNLINHKRLIDCAKKTGYKIKFLLHPILSSQADDFTPNEEVEVIPSVGDLSYEKILTESSLMVTDYSGVQFDFAYMRKPIVYFHPEELPPHYEDGIFFYDTMGFGEICTKTEQLVDLLCEYMQNNCVMKEKYVKRADDFFVYKDHNNCKRIYKEIMKSQKQIDIDKMRK
;
A
#
# COMPACT_ATOMS: atom_id res chain seq x y z
N MET A 1 -8.15 4.28 -56.98
CA MET A 1 -8.85 4.29 -55.69
C MET A 1 -7.82 4.72 -54.66
N ASN A 2 -8.10 5.78 -53.88
CA ASN A 2 -7.16 6.17 -52.82
C ASN A 2 -7.18 5.05 -51.76
N GLU A 3 -6.04 4.41 -51.51
CA GLU A 3 -5.93 3.32 -50.54
C GLU A 3 -6.21 3.82 -49.13
N ILE A 4 -6.87 2.99 -48.31
CA ILE A 4 -7.09 3.26 -46.89
C ILE A 4 -5.75 3.07 -46.20
N ARG A 5 -5.21 4.13 -45.59
CA ARG A 5 -3.91 4.06 -44.95
C ARG A 5 -4.03 3.47 -43.55
N TYR A 6 -4.95 3.99 -42.75
CA TYR A 6 -5.13 3.54 -41.36
C TYR A 6 -6.53 3.02 -41.08
N GLU A 7 -6.61 1.90 -40.37
CA GLU A 7 -7.81 1.42 -39.71
C GLU A 7 -7.58 1.40 -38.21
N ILE A 8 -8.32 2.20 -37.44
CA ILE A 8 -8.20 2.32 -36.00
C ILE A 8 -9.35 1.58 -35.34
N ILE A 9 -9.06 0.50 -34.61
CA ILE A 9 -10.05 -0.33 -33.94
C ILE A 9 -10.09 0.07 -32.47
N ILE A 10 -11.20 0.64 -32.01
CA ILE A 10 -11.38 1.15 -30.66
C ILE A 10 -12.31 0.23 -29.89
N THR A 11 -11.81 -0.39 -28.81
CA THR A 11 -12.64 -1.17 -27.91
C THR A 11 -13.42 -0.27 -26.98
N PHE A 12 -14.74 -0.38 -27.04
CA PHE A 12 -15.66 0.23 -26.11
C PHE A 12 -16.03 -0.79 -25.02
N LEU A 13 -15.86 -0.40 -23.77
CA LEU A 13 -16.22 -1.20 -22.61
C LEU A 13 -17.54 -0.72 -22.00
N GLU A 14 -17.59 0.52 -21.49
CA GLU A 14 -18.80 1.02 -20.80
C GLU A 14 -18.90 2.56 -20.73
N ASN A 15 -17.82 3.30 -20.93
CA ASN A 15 -17.79 4.73 -20.64
C ASN A 15 -17.78 5.61 -21.88
N ALA A 16 -18.95 6.16 -22.22
CA ALA A 16 -19.13 6.99 -23.38
C ALA A 16 -18.27 8.28 -23.38
N ASP A 17 -18.01 8.89 -22.22
CA ASP A 17 -17.19 10.12 -22.15
C ASP A 17 -15.70 9.83 -22.37
N LYS A 18 -15.23 8.68 -21.91
CA LYS A 18 -13.86 8.22 -22.22
C LYS A 18 -13.72 7.90 -23.69
N LEU A 19 -14.69 7.19 -24.27
CA LEU A 19 -14.72 6.90 -25.70
C LEU A 19 -14.69 8.17 -26.55
N LYS A 20 -15.43 9.23 -26.17
CA LYS A 20 -15.38 10.53 -26.86
C LYS A 20 -13.95 11.08 -26.92
N LYS A 21 -13.21 11.06 -25.82
CA LYS A 21 -11.82 11.52 -25.76
C LYS A 21 -10.94 10.72 -26.73
N THR A 22 -11.10 9.40 -26.73
CA THR A 22 -10.35 8.52 -27.64
C THR A 22 -10.64 8.85 -29.10
N VAL A 23 -11.90 8.90 -29.47
CA VAL A 23 -12.35 9.21 -30.84
C VAL A 23 -11.86 10.60 -31.28
N GLN A 24 -11.98 11.63 -30.43
CA GLN A 24 -11.49 12.98 -30.74
C GLN A 24 -9.98 13.03 -31.02
N SER A 25 -9.16 12.24 -30.29
CA SER A 25 -7.73 12.19 -30.54
C SER A 25 -7.38 11.60 -31.91
N CYS A 26 -8.19 10.67 -32.40
CA CYS A 26 -8.04 10.07 -33.71
C CYS A 26 -8.54 11.02 -34.84
N GLU A 27 -9.74 11.57 -34.67
CA GLU A 27 -10.43 12.44 -35.67
C GLU A 27 -9.60 13.65 -36.10
N ASN A 28 -8.78 14.19 -35.17
CA ASN A 28 -7.94 15.34 -35.50
C ASN A 28 -6.73 14.96 -36.38
N GLN A 29 -6.50 13.68 -36.66
CA GLN A 29 -5.32 13.17 -37.34
C GLN A 29 -5.59 12.30 -38.55
N ILE A 30 -6.80 11.68 -38.63
CA ILE A 30 -7.19 10.82 -39.78
C ILE A 30 -7.44 11.62 -41.03
N LEU A 31 -7.13 11.02 -42.20
CA LEU A 31 -7.43 11.52 -43.52
C LEU A 31 -8.79 11.00 -44.02
N GLU A 32 -9.27 11.53 -45.14
CA GLU A 32 -10.62 11.25 -45.69
C GLU A 32 -10.88 9.74 -45.92
N ASN A 33 -9.85 8.97 -46.21
CA ASN A 33 -9.98 7.54 -46.50
C ASN A 33 -9.69 6.64 -45.27
N ASP A 34 -9.19 7.19 -44.14
CA ASP A 34 -8.95 6.41 -42.94
C ASP A 34 -10.26 6.03 -42.26
N ARG A 35 -10.26 4.92 -41.51
CA ARG A 35 -11.45 4.37 -40.85
C ARG A 35 -11.25 4.19 -39.36
N ILE A 36 -12.32 4.40 -38.62
CA ILE A 36 -12.42 4.06 -37.19
C ILE A 36 -13.52 3.01 -37.05
N ILE A 37 -13.20 1.91 -36.38
CA ILE A 37 -14.15 0.85 -36.05
C ILE A 37 -14.28 0.79 -34.52
N ILE A 38 -15.50 1.03 -34.03
CA ILE A 38 -15.80 0.89 -32.59
C ILE A 38 -16.35 -0.51 -32.36
N VAL A 39 -15.66 -1.29 -31.55
CA VAL A 39 -16.03 -2.66 -31.22
C VAL A 39 -16.44 -2.79 -29.78
N GLY A 40 -17.42 -3.65 -29.48
CA GLY A 40 -17.87 -3.91 -28.12
C GLY A 40 -18.75 -5.13 -27.98
N THR A 41 -18.91 -5.63 -26.76
CA THR A 41 -19.77 -6.77 -26.41
C THR A 41 -21.17 -6.37 -25.96
N GLY A 42 -21.34 -5.08 -25.58
CA GLY A 42 -22.60 -4.50 -25.08
C GLY A 42 -23.41 -3.78 -26.15
N ASN A 43 -24.49 -3.11 -25.72
CA ASN A 43 -25.37 -2.36 -26.63
C ASN A 43 -24.71 -1.07 -27.12
N LEU A 44 -24.31 -1.05 -28.39
CA LEU A 44 -23.67 0.09 -29.05
C LEU A 44 -24.65 1.16 -29.53
N GLU A 45 -25.97 0.96 -29.45
CA GLU A 45 -26.98 1.90 -29.98
C GLU A 45 -26.95 3.27 -29.25
N GLN A 46 -26.72 3.28 -27.96
CA GLN A 46 -26.59 4.53 -27.20
C GLN A 46 -25.42 5.38 -27.70
N ILE A 47 -24.33 4.76 -28.10
CA ILE A 47 -23.12 5.43 -28.57
C ILE A 47 -23.31 6.00 -29.95
N LYS A 48 -24.02 5.28 -30.86
CA LYS A 48 -24.37 5.77 -32.20
C LYS A 48 -25.15 7.07 -32.15
N SER A 49 -25.85 7.34 -31.04
CA SER A 49 -26.65 8.55 -30.83
C SER A 49 -25.83 9.77 -30.41
N LEU A 50 -24.60 9.62 -29.99
CA LEU A 50 -23.75 10.72 -29.49
C LEU A 50 -23.44 11.71 -30.61
N LYS A 51 -23.57 13.02 -30.28
CA LYS A 51 -23.44 14.12 -31.27
C LYS A 51 -22.05 14.16 -31.88
N GLU A 52 -21.04 13.90 -31.09
CA GLU A 52 -19.63 13.87 -31.48
C GLU A 52 -19.34 12.75 -32.48
N ILE A 53 -19.94 11.58 -32.30
CA ILE A 53 -19.79 10.45 -33.22
C ILE A 53 -20.60 10.63 -34.49
N LYS A 54 -21.80 11.24 -34.41
CA LYS A 54 -22.63 11.54 -35.59
C LYS A 54 -21.96 12.47 -36.59
N LYS A 55 -21.08 13.34 -36.13
CA LYS A 55 -20.36 14.30 -37.00
C LYS A 55 -19.47 13.58 -38.03
N TYR A 56 -18.93 12.42 -37.71
CA TYR A 56 -17.96 11.64 -38.49
C TYR A 56 -18.57 10.35 -39.06
N LYS A 57 -19.84 10.34 -39.30
CA LYS A 57 -20.65 9.19 -39.74
C LYS A 57 -20.09 8.40 -40.93
N LYS A 58 -19.28 9.03 -41.76
CA LYS A 58 -18.70 8.39 -42.97
C LYS A 58 -17.45 7.57 -42.68
N GLN A 59 -16.77 7.87 -41.58
CA GLN A 59 -15.48 7.23 -41.21
C GLN A 59 -15.60 6.30 -40.04
N ILE A 60 -16.69 6.35 -39.25
CA ILE A 60 -16.90 5.52 -38.06
C ILE A 60 -17.92 4.43 -38.36
N THR A 61 -17.49 3.19 -38.13
CA THR A 61 -18.34 2.00 -38.17
C THR A 61 -18.40 1.32 -36.81
N PHE A 62 -19.39 0.44 -36.60
CA PHE A 62 -19.63 -0.24 -35.33
C PHE A 62 -19.72 -1.74 -35.55
N LYS A 63 -19.03 -2.52 -34.75
CA LYS A 63 -19.14 -3.98 -34.74
C LYS A 63 -19.39 -4.49 -33.31
N GLN A 64 -20.39 -5.34 -33.20
CA GLN A 64 -20.76 -6.04 -31.99
C GLN A 64 -20.47 -7.54 -32.13
N ALA A 65 -19.80 -8.12 -31.18
CA ALA A 65 -19.48 -9.55 -31.17
C ALA A 65 -19.64 -10.15 -29.78
N ALA A 66 -19.55 -11.48 -29.66
CA ALA A 66 -19.66 -12.18 -28.40
C ALA A 66 -18.46 -11.85 -27.48
N THR A 67 -17.26 -11.75 -28.06
CA THR A 67 -16.04 -11.32 -27.36
C THR A 67 -15.34 -10.21 -28.15
N VAL A 68 -14.47 -9.48 -27.49
CA VAL A 68 -13.62 -8.46 -28.16
C VAL A 68 -12.65 -9.13 -29.13
N ALA A 69 -12.14 -10.31 -28.81
CA ALA A 69 -11.25 -11.08 -29.68
C ALA A 69 -11.97 -11.50 -30.98
N ASP A 70 -13.24 -11.91 -30.91
CA ASP A 70 -14.06 -12.20 -32.10
C ASP A 70 -14.20 -10.96 -32.98
N ALA A 71 -14.51 -9.80 -32.36
CA ALA A 71 -14.63 -8.55 -33.10
C ALA A 71 -13.31 -8.16 -33.78
N TYR A 72 -12.19 -8.33 -33.11
CA TYR A 72 -10.86 -8.06 -33.67
C TYR A 72 -10.55 -8.97 -34.86
N ASN A 73 -10.81 -10.27 -34.74
CA ASN A 73 -10.63 -11.24 -35.81
C ASN A 73 -11.46 -10.86 -37.05
N GLU A 74 -12.70 -10.45 -36.85
CA GLU A 74 -13.57 -10.00 -37.94
C GLU A 74 -13.07 -8.71 -38.61
N CYS A 75 -12.71 -7.71 -37.81
CA CYS A 75 -12.18 -6.44 -38.32
C CYS A 75 -10.92 -6.66 -39.14
N VAL A 76 -9.94 -7.42 -38.59
CA VAL A 76 -8.68 -7.68 -39.30
C VAL A 76 -8.87 -8.44 -40.57
N ARG A 77 -9.76 -9.45 -40.59
CA ARG A 77 -10.09 -10.20 -41.84
C ARG A 77 -10.64 -9.32 -42.94
N GLU A 78 -11.53 -8.38 -42.61
CA GLU A 78 -12.22 -7.51 -43.52
C GLU A 78 -11.45 -6.23 -43.88
N SER A 79 -10.38 -5.94 -43.13
CA SER A 79 -9.60 -4.72 -43.34
C SER A 79 -8.89 -4.70 -44.71
N GLU A 80 -8.96 -3.58 -45.39
CA GLU A 80 -8.22 -3.28 -46.63
C GLU A 80 -7.17 -2.18 -46.39
N SER A 81 -6.92 -1.81 -45.13
CA SER A 81 -5.96 -0.77 -44.78
C SER A 81 -4.52 -1.22 -44.89
N GLN A 82 -3.61 -0.27 -45.06
CA GLN A 82 -2.19 -0.54 -45.02
C GLN A 82 -1.70 -0.85 -43.59
N TYR A 83 -2.23 -0.09 -42.62
CA TYR A 83 -1.89 -0.24 -41.18
C TYR A 83 -3.13 -0.37 -40.33
N THR A 84 -3.05 -1.21 -39.30
CA THR A 84 -4.06 -1.36 -38.25
C THR A 84 -3.50 -0.91 -36.89
N ILE A 85 -4.32 -0.16 -36.15
CA ILE A 85 -4.01 0.31 -34.78
C ILE A 85 -5.14 -0.08 -33.86
N PHE A 86 -4.83 -0.68 -32.71
CA PHE A 86 -5.81 -0.98 -31.66
C PHE A 86 -5.73 0.06 -30.54
N MET A 87 -6.90 0.44 -30.02
CA MET A 87 -7.03 1.35 -28.86
C MET A 87 -8.11 0.87 -27.91
N LYS A 88 -8.09 1.36 -26.69
CA LYS A 88 -9.15 1.13 -25.69
C LYS A 88 -9.81 2.45 -25.31
N GLU A 89 -11.06 2.40 -24.87
CA GLU A 89 -11.75 3.62 -24.39
C GLU A 89 -10.95 4.30 -23.27
N GLY A 90 -10.78 5.61 -23.38
CA GLY A 90 -9.98 6.40 -22.45
C GLY A 90 -8.53 6.62 -22.89
N ASP A 91 -8.01 5.81 -23.81
CA ASP A 91 -6.69 6.02 -24.40
C ASP A 91 -6.73 7.14 -25.43
N TRP A 92 -5.58 7.76 -25.72
CA TRP A 92 -5.51 8.76 -26.79
C TRP A 92 -4.17 8.81 -27.49
N LEU A 93 -4.19 9.26 -28.73
CA LEU A 93 -2.98 9.50 -29.54
C LEU A 93 -2.45 10.90 -29.25
N GLY A 94 -1.13 11.01 -29.09
CA GLY A 94 -0.43 12.30 -29.02
C GLY A 94 -0.54 13.08 -30.34
N GLU A 95 -0.21 14.35 -30.30
CA GLU A 95 -0.28 15.23 -31.47
C GLU A 95 0.62 14.74 -32.62
N GLY A 96 0.09 14.60 -33.82
CA GLY A 96 0.83 14.16 -34.99
C GLY A 96 1.21 12.68 -35.02
N PHE A 97 0.65 11.84 -34.11
CA PHE A 97 0.97 10.43 -33.98
C PHE A 97 0.92 9.68 -35.35
N LEU A 98 -0.20 9.78 -36.05
CA LEU A 98 -0.37 9.05 -37.31
C LEU A 98 0.61 9.52 -38.38
N LYS A 99 0.88 10.81 -38.44
CA LYS A 99 1.87 11.39 -39.39
C LYS A 99 3.29 10.90 -39.08
N HIS A 100 3.67 10.93 -37.81
CA HIS A 100 4.99 10.46 -37.37
C HIS A 100 5.15 8.95 -37.60
N ALA A 101 4.12 8.15 -37.28
CA ALA A 101 4.12 6.72 -37.51
C ALA A 101 4.30 6.39 -39.00
N ALA A 102 3.57 7.11 -39.89
CA ALA A 102 3.71 6.95 -41.33
C ALA A 102 5.13 7.27 -41.79
N SER A 103 5.68 8.40 -41.38
CA SER A 103 7.04 8.80 -41.73
C SER A 103 8.06 7.72 -41.32
N VAL A 104 7.92 7.15 -40.13
CA VAL A 104 8.83 6.10 -39.64
C VAL A 104 8.68 4.79 -40.40
N MET A 105 7.46 4.40 -40.81
CA MET A 105 7.17 3.13 -41.48
C MET A 105 7.44 3.15 -42.99
N GLU A 106 7.60 4.33 -43.60
CA GLU A 106 7.73 4.49 -45.05
C GLU A 106 9.02 5.19 -45.51
N ASP A 107 9.75 5.84 -44.60
CA ASP A 107 10.99 6.54 -44.95
C ASP A 107 12.12 5.56 -45.24
N GLU A 108 12.59 5.55 -46.52
CA GLU A 108 13.79 4.79 -46.97
C GLU A 108 15.12 5.48 -46.57
N LYS A 109 15.08 6.65 -45.93
CA LYS A 109 16.29 7.41 -45.55
C LYS A 109 16.84 6.95 -44.22
N GLU A 110 18.16 6.82 -44.17
CA GLU A 110 18.98 6.45 -43.01
C GLU A 110 18.44 7.06 -41.70
N GLN A 111 18.10 6.20 -40.77
CA GLN A 111 17.76 6.58 -39.40
C GLN A 111 19.00 7.20 -38.77
N GLN A 112 19.03 8.51 -38.59
CA GLN A 112 20.08 9.18 -37.86
C GLN A 112 19.93 8.85 -36.38
N ILE A 113 20.84 8.06 -35.87
CA ILE A 113 21.07 7.88 -34.44
C ILE A 113 21.81 9.13 -33.97
N GLU A 114 21.14 10.03 -33.30
CA GLU A 114 21.84 11.03 -32.48
C GLU A 114 22.53 10.25 -31.35
N GLU A 115 23.86 10.25 -31.36
CA GLU A 115 24.63 9.77 -30.20
C GLU A 115 24.09 10.50 -28.97
N PRO A 116 23.80 9.80 -27.86
CA PRO A 116 23.36 10.46 -26.65
C PRO A 116 24.45 11.43 -26.21
N GLU A 117 24.21 12.73 -26.37
CA GLU A 117 25.02 13.73 -25.68
C GLU A 117 24.99 13.33 -24.21
N ALA A 118 26.15 13.15 -23.62
CA ALA A 118 26.33 12.93 -22.21
C ALA A 118 25.68 14.15 -21.49
N GLU A 119 24.39 14.09 -21.22
CA GLU A 119 23.73 15.11 -20.44
C GLU A 119 24.48 15.22 -19.11
N SER A 120 25.12 16.36 -18.93
CA SER A 120 25.69 16.76 -17.66
C SER A 120 24.62 16.61 -16.58
N GLU A 121 24.90 15.86 -15.54
CA GLU A 121 24.06 15.50 -14.38
C GLU A 121 23.56 16.70 -13.58
N SER A 122 22.84 17.65 -14.15
CA SER A 122 22.42 18.83 -13.40
C SER A 122 20.96 19.25 -13.52
N GLN A 123 20.08 18.53 -14.26
CA GLN A 123 18.65 18.91 -14.29
C GLN A 123 17.67 17.78 -14.57
N ILE A 124 17.62 16.72 -13.75
CA ILE A 124 16.38 15.94 -13.52
C ILE A 124 16.37 15.50 -12.05
N GLU A 125 16.16 16.42 -11.15
CA GLU A 125 15.67 16.14 -9.79
C GLU A 125 14.14 16.24 -9.78
N SER A 126 13.47 15.16 -10.14
CA SER A 126 12.08 14.94 -9.79
C SER A 126 11.99 13.74 -8.86
N GLU A 127 11.69 14.01 -7.63
CA GLU A 127 10.99 13.25 -6.58
C GLU A 127 10.75 11.74 -6.85
N GLU A 128 11.79 10.93 -6.99
CA GLU A 128 11.76 9.49 -6.77
C GLU A 128 12.95 9.12 -5.90
N GLU A 129 12.72 8.23 -4.95
CA GLU A 129 13.63 7.77 -3.91
C GLU A 129 15.07 7.63 -4.43
N HIS A 130 15.99 8.47 -3.93
CA HIS A 130 17.42 8.26 -4.12
C HIS A 130 17.84 6.98 -3.39
N GLU A 131 17.67 5.85 -4.02
CA GLU A 131 18.55 4.72 -3.83
C GLU A 131 19.86 5.07 -4.57
N GLU A 132 20.99 5.02 -3.88
CA GLU A 132 22.31 5.10 -4.52
C GLU A 132 22.32 4.08 -5.67
N GLU A 133 22.30 4.58 -6.90
CA GLU A 133 22.59 3.78 -8.07
C GLU A 133 24.05 3.34 -7.98
N HIS A 134 24.25 2.11 -7.51
CA HIS A 134 25.41 1.38 -7.99
C HIS A 134 25.24 1.31 -9.51
N LYS A 135 26.19 1.88 -10.24
CA LYS A 135 26.31 1.77 -11.70
C LYS A 135 26.52 0.31 -12.07
N THR A 136 25.47 -0.50 -11.95
CA THR A 136 25.43 -1.74 -12.72
C THR A 136 25.35 -1.29 -14.18
N LYS A 137 26.29 -1.71 -14.98
CA LYS A 137 26.25 -1.52 -16.44
C LYS A 137 24.94 -2.14 -16.90
N GLY A 138 23.92 -1.32 -17.09
CA GLY A 138 22.63 -1.77 -17.62
C GLY A 138 22.86 -2.43 -18.98
N VAL A 139 22.09 -3.43 -19.32
CA VAL A 139 22.13 -4.04 -20.66
C VAL A 139 21.83 -2.91 -21.65
N VAL A 140 22.82 -2.56 -22.44
CA VAL A 140 22.73 -1.46 -23.44
C VAL A 140 22.04 -2.00 -24.67
N LEU A 141 21.05 -1.26 -25.17
CA LEU A 141 20.37 -1.57 -26.41
C LEU A 141 21.37 -1.53 -27.57
N GLN A 142 21.48 -2.63 -28.30
CA GLN A 142 22.19 -2.65 -29.57
C GLN A 142 21.24 -2.14 -30.65
N ASN A 143 21.33 -0.85 -30.95
CA ASN A 143 20.53 -0.23 -32.00
C ASN A 143 20.95 -0.75 -33.38
N GLU A 144 19.99 -1.12 -34.20
CA GLU A 144 20.21 -1.49 -35.57
C GLU A 144 19.57 -0.51 -36.54
N ILE A 145 20.30 -0.15 -37.58
CA ILE A 145 19.71 0.54 -38.71
C ILE A 145 18.94 -0.53 -39.51
N MET A 146 17.62 -0.37 -39.57
CA MET A 146 16.72 -1.29 -40.26
C MET A 146 16.04 -0.59 -41.42
N ASN A 147 15.82 -1.30 -42.53
CA ASN A 147 14.96 -0.81 -43.60
C ASN A 147 13.49 -0.83 -43.08
N PRO A 148 12.82 0.30 -42.89
CA PRO A 148 11.44 0.33 -42.41
C PRO A 148 10.48 -0.48 -43.29
N GLY A 149 10.74 -0.60 -44.57
CA GLY A 149 9.97 -1.41 -45.50
C GLY A 149 9.89 -2.90 -45.16
N GLU A 150 10.89 -3.41 -44.46
CA GLU A 150 11.01 -4.81 -44.05
C GLU A 150 10.45 -5.10 -42.66
N VAL A 151 9.97 -4.08 -41.94
CA VAL A 151 9.49 -4.24 -40.55
C VAL A 151 7.97 -4.10 -40.52
N SER A 152 7.31 -5.04 -39.86
CA SER A 152 5.86 -5.12 -39.80
C SER A 152 5.24 -4.36 -38.61
N VAL A 153 6.02 -4.01 -37.58
CA VAL A 153 5.53 -3.45 -36.31
C VAL A 153 6.32 -2.22 -35.90
N LEU A 154 5.62 -1.13 -35.62
CA LEU A 154 6.14 0.06 -34.94
C LEU A 154 5.48 0.20 -33.57
N LEU A 155 6.31 0.32 -32.54
CA LEU A 155 5.87 0.52 -31.16
C LEU A 155 6.17 1.96 -30.71
N PRO A 156 5.12 2.71 -30.30
CA PRO A 156 5.28 4.06 -29.81
C PRO A 156 5.77 4.06 -28.35
N VAL A 157 6.30 5.17 -27.91
CA VAL A 157 6.49 5.40 -26.47
C VAL A 157 5.12 5.57 -25.79
N GLN A 158 4.93 4.83 -24.72
CA GLN A 158 3.68 4.81 -23.96
C GLN A 158 3.77 5.60 -22.67
N TYR A 159 2.71 6.36 -22.40
CA TYR A 159 2.54 7.14 -21.17
C TYR A 159 1.27 6.71 -20.43
N CYS A 160 1.38 6.51 -19.13
CA CYS A 160 0.22 6.32 -18.25
C CYS A 160 -0.40 7.68 -17.92
N ASP A 161 -1.65 7.88 -18.29
CA ASP A 161 -2.42 9.03 -17.81
C ASP A 161 -3.12 8.72 -16.51
N ASN A 162 -2.61 9.30 -15.47
CA ASN A 162 -3.16 9.19 -14.14
C ASN A 162 -3.29 10.57 -13.49
N LEU A 163 -4.17 11.37 -14.05
CA LEU A 163 -4.43 12.73 -13.60
C LEU A 163 -4.92 12.83 -12.15
N LEU A 164 -5.35 11.71 -11.53
CA LEU A 164 -5.73 11.69 -10.12
C LEU A 164 -4.53 11.63 -9.18
N VAL A 165 -3.39 11.13 -9.65
CA VAL A 165 -2.19 10.91 -8.83
C VAL A 165 -1.03 11.82 -9.23
N SER A 166 -0.93 12.22 -10.50
CA SER A 166 0.13 13.12 -10.97
C SER A 166 -0.42 14.18 -11.92
N GLU A 167 0.11 15.41 -11.82
CA GLU A 167 -0.26 16.51 -12.71
C GLU A 167 0.19 16.30 -14.17
N LYS A 168 1.03 15.28 -14.43
CA LYS A 168 1.56 14.95 -15.78
C LYS A 168 1.55 13.44 -15.99
N PRO A 169 1.30 12.97 -17.22
CA PRO A 169 1.42 11.56 -17.56
C PRO A 169 2.83 11.02 -17.29
N LYS A 170 2.91 9.75 -16.86
CA LYS A 170 4.19 9.09 -16.55
C LYS A 170 4.54 8.07 -17.63
N LYS A 171 5.77 8.09 -18.09
CA LYS A 171 6.28 7.11 -19.06
C LYS A 171 6.14 5.68 -18.52
N HIS A 172 5.59 4.77 -19.31
CA HIS A 172 5.42 3.36 -18.93
C HIS A 172 6.77 2.70 -18.61
N ILE A 173 6.79 1.78 -17.65
CA ILE A 173 8.04 1.17 -17.15
C ILE A 173 8.83 0.43 -18.25
N LEU A 174 8.16 -0.24 -19.16
CA LEU A 174 8.81 -0.90 -20.30
C LEU A 174 9.34 0.14 -21.32
N SER A 175 8.61 1.24 -21.52
CA SER A 175 9.04 2.35 -22.38
C SER A 175 10.21 3.16 -21.80
N LYS A 176 10.46 3.09 -20.48
CA LYS A 176 11.66 3.72 -19.88
C LYS A 176 12.97 3.12 -20.35
N LYS A 177 12.95 1.88 -20.87
CA LYS A 177 14.11 1.20 -21.43
C LYS A 177 14.42 1.67 -22.86
N VAL A 178 13.47 2.40 -23.48
CA VAL A 178 13.58 2.90 -24.85
C VAL A 178 14.34 4.23 -24.83
N ILE A 179 15.44 4.28 -25.58
CA ILE A 179 16.29 5.48 -25.76
C ILE A 179 15.52 6.52 -26.59
N LYS A 180 15.93 7.76 -26.59
CA LYS A 180 15.39 8.80 -27.47
C LYS A 180 15.68 8.49 -28.95
N GLY A 181 14.71 8.77 -29.81
CA GLY A 181 14.85 8.64 -31.26
C GLY A 181 14.02 7.50 -31.87
N THR A 182 14.30 7.22 -33.13
CA THR A 182 13.67 6.13 -33.90
C THR A 182 14.74 5.13 -34.27
N TYR A 183 14.57 3.84 -33.96
CA TYR A 183 15.52 2.79 -34.24
C TYR A 183 14.88 1.41 -34.32
N GLY A 184 15.61 0.47 -34.90
CA GLY A 184 15.22 -0.93 -34.95
C GLY A 184 15.65 -1.70 -33.70
N VAL A 185 14.85 -2.65 -33.27
CA VAL A 185 15.15 -3.62 -32.21
C VAL A 185 15.08 -5.02 -32.79
N ASP A 186 16.21 -5.73 -32.74
CA ASP A 186 16.29 -7.16 -33.03
C ASP A 186 16.20 -7.92 -31.71
N ILE A 187 15.10 -8.66 -31.52
CA ILE A 187 14.84 -9.39 -30.25
C ILE A 187 15.77 -10.59 -30.05
N THR A 188 16.46 -11.06 -31.06
CA THR A 188 17.45 -12.14 -30.92
C THR A 188 18.69 -11.65 -30.19
N LYS A 189 19.01 -10.36 -30.33
CA LYS A 189 20.14 -9.69 -29.67
C LYS A 189 19.66 -8.94 -28.39
N ASN A 190 18.47 -8.35 -28.45
CA ASN A 190 17.87 -7.53 -27.40
C ASN A 190 16.66 -8.22 -26.77
N TYR A 191 16.78 -9.52 -26.42
CA TYR A 191 15.68 -10.32 -25.84
C TYR A 191 15.09 -9.75 -24.53
N TRP A 192 15.76 -8.82 -23.89
CA TRP A 192 15.35 -8.12 -22.70
C TRP A 192 14.46 -6.89 -23.00
N ALA A 193 14.37 -6.45 -24.24
CA ALA A 193 13.58 -5.30 -24.67
C ALA A 193 12.09 -5.68 -24.81
N LEU A 194 11.46 -6.11 -23.72
CA LEU A 194 10.09 -6.55 -23.71
C LEU A 194 9.12 -5.40 -24.04
N GLN A 195 8.16 -5.69 -24.90
CA GLN A 195 6.98 -4.88 -25.18
C GLN A 195 5.75 -5.79 -25.16
N THR A 196 4.71 -5.40 -24.44
CA THR A 196 3.56 -6.28 -24.17
C THR A 196 2.22 -5.65 -24.52
N ALA A 197 2.19 -4.40 -24.95
CA ALA A 197 0.96 -3.68 -25.22
C ALA A 197 0.69 -3.55 -26.72
N LEU A 198 -0.33 -4.26 -27.21
CA LEU A 198 -0.87 -4.11 -28.55
C LEU A 198 -1.53 -2.73 -28.77
N PRO A 199 -2.28 -2.16 -27.80
CA PRO A 199 -2.84 -0.82 -27.97
C PRO A 199 -1.75 0.22 -28.26
N GLY A 200 -1.98 1.02 -29.31
CA GLY A 200 -1.03 2.00 -29.82
C GLY A 200 0.03 1.45 -30.80
N ALA A 201 0.22 0.14 -30.88
CA ALA A 201 1.11 -0.44 -31.91
C ALA A 201 0.56 -0.19 -33.31
N VAL A 202 1.43 0.23 -34.22
CA VAL A 202 1.10 0.38 -35.64
C VAL A 202 1.61 -0.85 -36.37
N ILE A 203 0.70 -1.66 -36.89
CA ILE A 203 1.02 -2.97 -37.48
C ILE A 203 0.60 -2.99 -38.94
N ARG A 204 1.48 -3.51 -39.84
CA ARG A 204 1.09 -3.77 -41.22
C ARG A 204 -0.07 -4.75 -41.27
N THR A 205 -1.20 -4.36 -41.79
CA THR A 205 -2.42 -5.18 -41.85
C THR A 205 -2.19 -6.54 -42.52
N ALA A 206 -1.37 -6.58 -43.55
CA ALA A 206 -0.98 -7.83 -44.21
C ALA A 206 -0.31 -8.83 -43.28
N CYS A 207 0.59 -8.36 -42.39
CA CYS A 207 1.21 -9.19 -41.34
C CYS A 207 0.13 -9.63 -40.35
N LEU A 208 -0.68 -8.71 -39.84
CA LEU A 208 -1.69 -9.00 -38.83
C LEU A 208 -2.72 -10.06 -39.29
N LYS A 209 -3.06 -10.08 -40.59
CA LYS A 209 -3.99 -11.08 -41.18
C LYS A 209 -3.50 -12.53 -41.09
N THR A 210 -2.21 -12.75 -40.82
CA THR A 210 -1.65 -14.09 -40.65
C THR A 210 -1.83 -14.63 -39.24
N TYR A 211 -2.34 -13.81 -38.31
CA TYR A 211 -2.58 -14.17 -36.92
C TYR A 211 -4.06 -14.11 -36.55
N THR A 212 -4.43 -14.85 -35.51
CA THR A 212 -5.80 -14.89 -34.99
C THR A 212 -5.77 -14.60 -33.49
N PHE A 213 -6.65 -13.71 -33.03
CA PHE A 213 -6.82 -13.46 -31.60
C PHE A 213 -7.51 -14.64 -30.94
N ASN A 214 -6.96 -15.10 -29.82
CA ASN A 214 -7.49 -16.24 -29.07
C ASN A 214 -8.82 -15.87 -28.40
N THR A 215 -9.91 -16.50 -28.82
CA THR A 215 -11.27 -16.25 -28.31
C THR A 215 -11.61 -17.08 -27.07
N GLU A 216 -10.74 -18.01 -26.66
CA GLU A 216 -10.92 -18.86 -25.48
C GLU A 216 -10.42 -18.24 -24.18
N ILE A 217 -9.72 -17.08 -24.26
CA ILE A 217 -9.17 -16.36 -23.11
C ILE A 217 -9.87 -15.00 -22.95
N MET A 218 -10.19 -14.70 -21.70
CA MET A 218 -10.83 -13.41 -21.37
C MET A 218 -9.85 -12.25 -21.40
N PHE A 219 -8.58 -12.49 -21.06
CA PHE A 219 -7.54 -11.47 -20.93
C PHE A 219 -6.30 -11.83 -21.76
N GLU A 220 -5.56 -10.79 -22.17
CA GLU A 220 -4.26 -10.91 -22.84
C GLU A 220 -4.29 -11.52 -24.26
N TYR A 221 -5.47 -11.65 -24.88
CA TYR A 221 -5.61 -12.01 -26.31
C TYR A 221 -4.87 -11.04 -27.23
N ASP A 222 -4.79 -9.77 -26.82
CA ASP A 222 -4.05 -8.69 -27.48
C ASP A 222 -2.52 -8.85 -27.31
N THR A 223 -2.06 -9.18 -26.11
CA THR A 223 -0.63 -9.43 -25.83
C THR A 223 -0.16 -10.70 -26.53
N ASP A 224 -0.98 -11.76 -26.57
CA ASP A 224 -0.68 -13.00 -27.26
C ASP A 224 -0.33 -12.77 -28.73
N VAL A 225 -1.20 -12.08 -29.44
CA VAL A 225 -0.98 -11.79 -30.87
C VAL A 225 0.27 -10.94 -31.08
N LEU A 226 0.47 -9.89 -30.27
CA LEU A 226 1.68 -9.05 -30.39
C LEU A 226 2.96 -9.87 -30.19
N LEU A 227 3.02 -10.71 -29.15
CA LEU A 227 4.22 -11.50 -28.86
C LEU A 227 4.48 -12.55 -29.94
N ARG A 228 3.45 -13.18 -30.51
CA ARG A 228 3.61 -14.09 -31.66
C ARG A 228 4.16 -13.37 -32.89
N ILE A 229 3.63 -12.18 -33.20
CA ILE A 229 4.17 -11.35 -34.29
C ILE A 229 5.64 -11.03 -34.02
N LEU A 230 5.98 -10.44 -32.88
CA LEU A 230 7.35 -10.06 -32.53
C LEU A 230 8.29 -11.26 -32.56
N ASN A 231 7.85 -12.40 -32.03
CA ASN A 231 8.65 -13.62 -32.03
C ASN A 231 8.92 -14.16 -33.44
N ASN A 232 7.96 -14.02 -34.38
CA ASN A 232 8.12 -14.50 -35.74
C ASN A 232 8.92 -13.51 -36.60
N GLU A 233 8.59 -12.22 -36.55
CA GLU A 233 9.28 -11.15 -37.29
C GLU A 233 10.71 -10.90 -36.78
N LYS A 234 11.01 -11.25 -35.54
CA LYS A 234 12.28 -11.05 -34.84
C LYS A 234 12.68 -9.58 -34.65
N LYS A 235 12.03 -8.66 -35.35
CA LYS A 235 12.37 -7.24 -35.41
C LYS A 235 11.16 -6.35 -35.27
N TYR A 236 11.34 -5.20 -34.61
CA TYR A 236 10.34 -4.14 -34.59
C TYR A 236 11.00 -2.76 -34.55
N LEU A 237 10.27 -1.73 -34.95
CA LEU A 237 10.69 -0.34 -34.82
C LEU A 237 10.17 0.26 -33.52
N VAL A 238 10.92 1.17 -32.94
CA VAL A 238 10.50 1.99 -31.79
C VAL A 238 10.70 3.45 -32.14
N THR A 239 9.76 4.31 -31.69
CA THR A 239 9.90 5.76 -31.86
C THR A 239 9.38 6.52 -30.64
N ASP A 240 10.06 7.58 -30.27
CA ASP A 240 9.60 8.56 -29.27
C ASP A 240 8.85 9.76 -29.91
N ARG A 241 8.78 9.80 -31.27
CA ARG A 241 8.05 10.82 -32.02
C ARG A 241 6.54 10.56 -32.05
N ALA A 242 6.10 9.30 -31.90
CA ALA A 242 4.71 8.92 -31.77
C ALA A 242 4.42 8.57 -30.30
N GLU A 243 3.62 9.38 -29.63
CA GLU A 243 3.29 9.20 -28.22
C GLU A 243 1.91 8.59 -28.07
N TYR A 244 1.80 7.50 -27.33
CA TYR A 244 0.54 6.85 -26.99
C TYR A 244 0.25 7.01 -25.51
N TYR A 245 -0.93 7.48 -25.17
CA TYR A 245 -1.37 7.70 -23.80
C TYR A 245 -2.46 6.69 -23.46
N TYR A 246 -2.16 5.81 -22.50
CA TYR A 246 -3.14 4.84 -22.01
C TYR A 246 -3.70 5.23 -20.66
N PHE A 247 -4.97 4.87 -20.47
CA PHE A 247 -5.66 5.05 -19.22
C PHE A 247 -5.41 3.87 -18.28
N ASP A 248 -4.81 4.09 -17.08
CA ASP A 248 -4.61 3.02 -16.11
C ASP A 248 -5.83 2.84 -15.20
N PRO A 249 -6.62 1.76 -15.37
CA PRO A 249 -7.79 1.51 -14.53
C PRO A 249 -7.46 1.22 -13.06
N LYS A 250 -6.22 0.84 -12.72
CA LYS A 250 -5.81 0.57 -11.33
C LYS A 250 -5.94 1.79 -10.43
N GLU A 251 -5.77 2.96 -10.97
CA GLU A 251 -5.78 4.21 -10.23
C GLU A 251 -7.09 4.99 -10.45
N ASN A 252 -7.91 4.60 -11.39
CA ASN A 252 -9.14 5.29 -11.80
C ASN A 252 -10.40 4.46 -11.54
N GLN A 253 -10.68 4.19 -10.28
CA GLN A 253 -12.03 3.97 -9.73
C GLN A 253 -12.99 2.95 -10.40
N VAL A 254 -12.68 2.35 -11.53
CA VAL A 254 -13.54 1.33 -12.14
C VAL A 254 -13.00 -0.05 -11.78
N LEU A 255 -13.52 -0.62 -10.69
CA LEU A 255 -13.07 -1.90 -10.13
C LEU A 255 -13.31 -3.10 -11.06
N TYR A 256 -14.17 -2.97 -12.06
CA TYR A 256 -14.66 -4.09 -12.86
C TYR A 256 -13.74 -4.53 -14.01
N HIS A 257 -12.74 -3.72 -14.37
CA HIS A 257 -11.88 -4.02 -15.53
C HIS A 257 -10.41 -4.25 -15.16
N ILE A 258 -10.12 -4.50 -13.89
CA ILE A 258 -8.75 -4.85 -13.47
C ILE A 258 -8.56 -6.36 -13.59
N PRO A 259 -7.76 -6.86 -14.55
CA PRO A 259 -7.59 -8.30 -14.79
C PRO A 259 -7.24 -9.10 -13.54
N ALA A 260 -6.40 -8.54 -12.65
CA ALA A 260 -5.97 -9.17 -11.42
C ALA A 260 -7.11 -9.46 -10.41
N HIS A 261 -8.32 -8.93 -10.63
CA HIS A 261 -9.51 -9.23 -9.82
C HIS A 261 -10.23 -10.51 -10.26
N TYR A 262 -9.81 -11.13 -11.35
CA TYR A 262 -10.46 -12.30 -11.93
C TYR A 262 -9.56 -13.54 -11.87
N PRO A 263 -10.08 -14.69 -11.41
CA PRO A 263 -9.32 -15.95 -11.42
C PRO A 263 -8.80 -16.33 -12.81
N GLN A 264 -9.57 -16.03 -13.86
CA GLN A 264 -9.23 -16.32 -15.26
C GLN A 264 -7.91 -15.70 -15.70
N TRP A 265 -7.58 -14.52 -15.18
CA TRP A 265 -6.31 -13.86 -15.49
C TRP A 265 -5.08 -14.62 -14.99
N TYR A 266 -5.26 -15.43 -13.94
CA TYR A 266 -4.20 -16.31 -13.43
C TYR A 266 -4.24 -17.66 -14.12
N GLU A 267 -5.40 -18.33 -14.09
CA GLU A 267 -5.56 -19.73 -14.53
C GLU A 267 -5.59 -19.85 -16.06
N GLU A 268 -6.57 -19.23 -16.73
CA GLU A 268 -6.77 -19.38 -18.17
C GLU A 268 -5.64 -18.76 -18.99
N SER A 269 -5.18 -17.56 -18.63
CA SER A 269 -4.08 -16.91 -19.34
C SER A 269 -2.79 -17.73 -19.24
N ALA A 270 -2.52 -18.40 -18.12
CA ALA A 270 -1.36 -19.25 -18.00
C ALA A 270 -1.47 -20.53 -18.85
N GLU A 271 -2.62 -21.24 -18.79
CA GLU A 271 -2.82 -22.53 -19.45
C GLU A 271 -3.06 -22.40 -20.96
N LYS A 272 -3.90 -21.42 -21.39
CA LYS A 272 -4.39 -21.31 -22.76
C LYS A 272 -3.64 -20.29 -23.63
N TYR A 273 -2.76 -19.52 -23.01
CA TYR A 273 -1.97 -18.52 -23.70
C TYR A 273 -0.47 -18.73 -23.52
N LEU A 274 0.07 -18.58 -22.29
CA LEU A 274 1.51 -18.56 -22.07
C LEU A 274 2.17 -19.92 -22.31
N LEU A 275 1.58 -21.01 -21.85
CA LEU A 275 2.13 -22.36 -22.09
C LEU A 275 2.16 -22.73 -23.58
N PRO A 276 1.07 -22.55 -24.38
CA PRO A 276 1.15 -22.74 -25.81
C PRO A 276 2.21 -21.88 -26.48
N LEU A 277 2.30 -20.59 -26.13
CA LEU A 277 3.31 -19.69 -26.68
C LEU A 277 4.73 -20.17 -26.37
N LEU A 278 5.01 -20.67 -25.17
CA LEU A 278 6.31 -21.22 -24.79
C LEU A 278 6.63 -22.49 -25.54
N ARG A 279 5.67 -23.41 -25.70
CA ARG A 279 5.84 -24.65 -26.47
C ARG A 279 6.14 -24.39 -27.94
N ASP A 280 5.46 -23.39 -28.54
CA ASP A 280 5.67 -22.99 -29.93
C ASP A 280 6.97 -22.19 -30.12
N SER A 281 7.62 -21.74 -29.04
CA SER A 281 8.73 -20.80 -29.05
C SER A 281 9.84 -21.19 -28.05
N GLU A 282 10.09 -22.48 -27.88
CA GLU A 282 10.99 -23.02 -26.84
C GLU A 282 12.38 -22.38 -26.85
N ASP A 283 12.95 -22.14 -28.04
CA ASP A 283 14.26 -21.53 -28.20
C ASP A 283 14.27 -19.99 -28.13
N SER A 284 13.12 -19.36 -27.93
CA SER A 284 13.02 -17.91 -27.92
C SER A 284 13.39 -17.31 -26.56
N LEU A 285 14.55 -16.74 -26.48
CA LEU A 285 15.03 -16.02 -25.29
C LEU A 285 14.10 -14.86 -24.89
N PHE A 286 13.50 -14.21 -25.87
CA PHE A 286 12.55 -13.14 -25.68
C PHE A 286 11.27 -13.63 -24.96
N ILE A 287 10.72 -14.78 -25.38
CA ILE A 287 9.53 -15.36 -24.76
C ILE A 287 9.86 -15.95 -23.38
N GLN A 288 11.03 -16.58 -23.18
CA GLN A 288 11.48 -17.01 -21.87
C GLN A 288 11.58 -15.84 -20.88
N ASN A 289 12.19 -14.72 -21.30
CA ASN A 289 12.28 -13.52 -20.47
C ASN A 289 10.88 -12.94 -20.16
N TYR A 290 9.98 -12.95 -21.15
CA TYR A 290 8.60 -12.55 -20.93
C TYR A 290 7.90 -13.45 -19.89
N ALA A 291 8.10 -14.76 -19.92
CA ALA A 291 7.49 -15.69 -18.97
C ALA A 291 7.87 -15.36 -17.50
N VAL A 292 9.13 -14.99 -17.24
CA VAL A 292 9.55 -14.52 -15.91
C VAL A 292 8.82 -13.24 -15.51
N TYR A 293 8.74 -12.28 -16.42
CA TYR A 293 8.00 -11.04 -16.21
C TYR A 293 6.51 -11.30 -15.92
N TYR A 294 5.90 -12.18 -16.71
CA TYR A 294 4.50 -12.59 -16.57
C TYR A 294 4.20 -13.17 -15.18
N VAL A 295 4.97 -14.18 -14.74
CA VAL A 295 4.79 -14.81 -13.44
C VAL A 295 5.02 -13.81 -12.30
N LEU A 296 6.11 -13.04 -12.38
CA LEU A 296 6.44 -12.02 -11.38
C LEU A 296 5.29 -11.02 -11.20
N ASN A 297 4.70 -10.54 -12.29
CA ASN A 297 3.60 -9.58 -12.23
C ASN A 297 2.37 -10.18 -11.50
N ARG A 298 2.02 -11.45 -11.74
CA ARG A 298 0.92 -12.12 -11.02
C ARG A 298 1.17 -12.22 -9.53
N PHE A 299 2.37 -12.60 -9.15
CA PHE A 299 2.74 -12.67 -7.72
C PHE A 299 2.71 -11.30 -7.06
N LEU A 300 3.20 -10.26 -7.73
CA LEU A 300 3.17 -8.89 -7.21
C LEU A 300 1.74 -8.34 -7.09
N CYS A 301 0.90 -8.56 -8.10
CA CYS A 301 -0.51 -8.15 -8.04
C CYS A 301 -1.26 -8.83 -6.89
N ASN A 302 -0.91 -10.07 -6.52
CA ASN A 302 -1.53 -10.77 -5.41
C ASN A 302 -1.19 -10.15 -4.03
N LEU A 303 -0.19 -9.28 -3.92
CA LEU A 303 0.08 -8.54 -2.68
C LEU A 303 -1.02 -7.53 -2.35
N ASP A 304 -1.79 -7.07 -3.33
CA ASP A 304 -2.98 -6.24 -3.08
C ASP A 304 -4.06 -7.05 -2.34
N ASN A 305 -4.60 -6.48 -1.28
CA ASN A 305 -5.60 -7.15 -0.45
C ASN A 305 -6.87 -7.56 -1.23
N ARG A 306 -7.19 -6.88 -2.33
CA ARG A 306 -8.32 -7.17 -3.21
C ARG A 306 -8.12 -8.47 -4.01
N ASN A 307 -6.86 -8.80 -4.29
CA ASN A 307 -6.48 -9.93 -5.16
C ASN A 307 -6.09 -11.19 -4.37
N LYS A 308 -5.85 -11.09 -3.06
CA LYS A 308 -5.33 -12.19 -2.23
C LYS A 308 -6.16 -13.46 -2.23
N LYS A 309 -7.47 -13.35 -2.49
CA LYS A 309 -8.41 -14.47 -2.44
C LYS A 309 -8.81 -15.03 -3.81
N GLN A 310 -8.20 -14.54 -4.90
CA GLN A 310 -8.57 -14.97 -6.26
C GLN A 310 -8.23 -16.44 -6.52
N LEU A 311 -7.11 -16.91 -5.98
CA LEU A 311 -6.69 -18.32 -6.05
C LEU A 311 -6.41 -18.81 -4.64
N LEU A 312 -7.25 -19.67 -4.11
CA LEU A 312 -7.07 -20.32 -2.80
C LEU A 312 -7.28 -21.84 -2.88
N GLY A 313 -6.58 -22.57 -2.01
CA GLY A 313 -6.70 -24.02 -1.91
C GLY A 313 -6.35 -24.73 -3.23
N LYS A 314 -7.16 -25.68 -3.66
CA LYS A 314 -6.91 -26.50 -4.87
C LYS A 314 -6.69 -25.70 -6.15
N LYS A 315 -7.29 -24.52 -6.28
CA LYS A 315 -7.04 -23.62 -7.43
C LYS A 315 -5.61 -23.09 -7.43
N PHE A 316 -5.12 -22.72 -6.28
CA PHE A 316 -3.74 -22.27 -6.14
C PHE A 316 -2.74 -23.39 -6.41
N ASP A 317 -3.02 -24.60 -5.89
CA ASP A 317 -2.16 -25.76 -6.13
C ASP A 317 -2.06 -26.06 -7.63
N LYS A 318 -3.20 -26.06 -8.34
CA LYS A 318 -3.22 -26.20 -9.80
C LYS A 318 -2.43 -25.10 -10.51
N TYR A 319 -2.60 -23.87 -10.11
CA TYR A 319 -1.85 -22.73 -10.67
C TYR A 319 -0.34 -22.87 -10.45
N LEU A 320 0.09 -23.38 -9.28
CA LEU A 320 1.51 -23.64 -9.03
C LEU A 320 2.11 -24.70 -9.96
N GLU A 321 1.35 -25.75 -10.27
CA GLU A 321 1.80 -26.76 -11.25
C GLU A 321 1.97 -26.15 -12.65
N VAL A 322 1.06 -25.27 -13.06
CA VAL A 322 1.18 -24.52 -14.33
C VAL A 322 2.41 -23.59 -14.29
N VAL A 323 2.64 -22.88 -13.20
CA VAL A 323 3.83 -22.01 -13.03
C VAL A 323 5.12 -22.83 -13.06
N LYS A 324 5.11 -24.03 -12.48
CA LYS A 324 6.24 -24.95 -12.52
C LYS A 324 6.54 -25.41 -13.96
N GLU A 325 5.49 -25.74 -14.73
CA GLU A 325 5.63 -26.10 -16.15
C GLU A 325 6.17 -24.90 -16.97
N ILE A 326 5.65 -23.68 -16.75
CA ILE A 326 6.17 -22.45 -17.36
C ILE A 326 7.68 -22.30 -17.08
N PHE A 327 8.10 -22.45 -15.82
CA PHE A 327 9.50 -22.38 -15.48
C PHE A 327 10.35 -23.52 -16.05
N GLY A 328 9.75 -24.64 -16.43
CA GLY A 328 10.41 -25.70 -17.15
C GLY A 328 10.98 -25.27 -18.51
N PHE A 329 10.32 -24.30 -19.18
CA PHE A 329 10.77 -23.70 -20.44
C PHE A 329 11.75 -22.53 -20.24
N VAL A 330 11.95 -22.04 -19.02
CA VAL A 330 12.82 -20.89 -18.74
C VAL A 330 14.18 -21.38 -18.27
N ASP A 331 15.26 -21.01 -18.97
CA ASP A 331 16.62 -21.27 -18.51
C ASP A 331 16.95 -20.49 -17.23
N ASP A 332 17.74 -21.12 -16.34
CA ASP A 332 18.11 -20.53 -15.04
C ASP A 332 18.84 -19.20 -15.19
N TYR A 333 19.60 -19.02 -16.25
CA TYR A 333 20.29 -17.77 -16.56
C TYR A 333 19.28 -16.59 -16.63
N TYR A 334 18.14 -16.77 -17.33
CA TYR A 334 17.14 -15.69 -17.44
C TYR A 334 16.38 -15.44 -16.16
N LEU A 335 16.18 -16.48 -15.36
CA LEU A 335 15.52 -16.35 -14.06
C LEU A 335 16.43 -15.64 -13.04
N THR A 336 17.73 -15.92 -13.06
CA THR A 336 18.70 -15.47 -12.06
C THR A 336 19.48 -14.22 -12.46
N ASN A 337 19.45 -13.82 -13.73
CA ASN A 337 20.20 -12.68 -14.23
C ASN A 337 19.72 -11.36 -13.58
N GLN A 338 20.63 -10.75 -12.81
CA GLN A 338 20.32 -9.56 -12.00
C GLN A 338 20.06 -8.31 -12.85
N ASP A 339 20.58 -8.24 -14.05
CA ASP A 339 20.41 -7.09 -14.94
C ASP A 339 19.07 -7.14 -15.70
N LEU A 340 18.56 -8.35 -15.97
CA LEU A 340 17.27 -8.55 -16.64
C LEU A 340 16.08 -8.21 -15.72
N HIS A 341 16.13 -8.67 -14.51
CA HIS A 341 15.03 -8.57 -13.55
C HIS A 341 15.46 -7.82 -12.28
N LYS A 342 15.66 -6.51 -12.39
CA LYS A 342 16.05 -5.65 -11.24
C LYS A 342 15.20 -5.84 -9.99
N TYR A 343 13.93 -6.19 -10.15
CA TYR A 343 13.06 -6.44 -9.00
C TYR A 343 13.45 -7.74 -8.27
N LEU A 344 13.75 -8.83 -9.00
CA LEU A 344 14.21 -10.09 -8.40
C LEU A 344 15.58 -9.93 -7.77
N SER A 345 16.49 -9.20 -8.42
CA SER A 345 17.80 -8.85 -7.88
C SER A 345 17.72 -8.13 -6.53
N LYS A 346 16.79 -7.16 -6.41
CA LYS A 346 16.54 -6.44 -5.13
C LYS A 346 15.75 -7.27 -4.12
N ASN A 347 15.08 -8.33 -4.55
CA ASN A 347 14.22 -9.17 -3.72
C ASN A 347 14.57 -10.66 -3.89
N PRO A 348 15.79 -11.08 -3.55
CA PRO A 348 16.29 -12.43 -3.82
C PRO A 348 15.47 -13.52 -3.11
N GLN A 349 14.71 -13.19 -2.07
CA GLN A 349 13.75 -14.10 -1.45
C GLN A 349 12.62 -14.55 -2.40
N ILE A 350 12.22 -13.70 -3.35
CA ILE A 350 11.23 -14.06 -4.38
C ILE A 350 11.88 -14.96 -5.42
N LEU A 351 13.11 -14.64 -5.82
CA LEU A 351 13.89 -15.51 -6.71
C LEU A 351 14.07 -16.90 -6.08
N CYS A 352 14.46 -16.98 -4.81
CA CYS A 352 14.55 -18.25 -4.09
C CYS A 352 13.22 -19.01 -4.07
N MET A 353 12.09 -18.32 -3.93
CA MET A 353 10.76 -18.92 -4.02
C MET A 353 10.50 -19.48 -5.43
N PHE A 354 10.83 -18.75 -6.49
CA PHE A 354 10.64 -19.19 -7.88
C PHE A 354 11.49 -20.42 -8.19
N LEU A 355 12.74 -20.45 -7.74
CA LEU A 355 13.60 -21.63 -7.87
C LEU A 355 13.01 -22.84 -7.15
N ARG A 356 12.41 -22.67 -5.98
CA ARG A 356 11.70 -23.74 -5.25
C ARG A 356 10.44 -24.21 -5.96
N ILE A 357 9.71 -23.33 -6.64
CA ILE A 357 8.57 -23.73 -7.48
C ILE A 357 9.08 -24.56 -8.67
N LYS A 358 10.14 -24.10 -9.35
CA LYS A 358 10.71 -24.78 -10.52
C LYS A 358 11.23 -26.18 -10.19
N TYR A 359 12.04 -26.31 -9.13
CA TYR A 359 12.80 -27.53 -8.83
C TYR A 359 12.23 -28.37 -7.68
N GLY A 360 11.30 -27.82 -6.88
CA GLY A 360 10.89 -28.40 -5.60
C GLY A 360 11.80 -27.98 -4.44
N ILE A 361 11.23 -27.93 -3.23
CA ILE A 361 11.92 -27.40 -2.02
C ILE A 361 13.19 -28.19 -1.71
N ASP A 362 13.17 -29.50 -1.81
CA ASP A 362 14.27 -30.39 -1.40
C ASP A 362 15.43 -30.39 -2.42
N ASN A 363 15.19 -29.96 -3.65
CA ASN A 363 16.18 -29.98 -4.73
C ASN A 363 16.96 -28.67 -4.87
N VAL A 364 16.52 -27.61 -4.19
CA VAL A 364 17.21 -26.30 -4.23
C VAL A 364 18.27 -26.25 -3.15
N LYS A 365 19.51 -26.45 -3.55
CA LYS A 365 20.70 -26.33 -2.67
C LYS A 365 21.54 -25.14 -3.12
N TYR A 366 21.82 -24.25 -2.19
CA TYR A 366 22.65 -23.09 -2.44
C TYR A 366 24.10 -23.34 -2.08
N GLU A 367 25.01 -22.87 -2.92
CA GLU A 367 26.43 -22.82 -2.65
C GLU A 367 26.80 -21.42 -2.13
N TYR A 368 27.71 -21.36 -1.17
CA TYR A 368 28.23 -20.11 -0.64
C TYR A 368 29.73 -20.02 -0.93
N ARG A 369 30.12 -18.92 -1.59
CA ARG A 369 31.53 -18.69 -1.97
C ARG A 369 31.96 -17.34 -1.41
N GLN A 370 33.21 -17.30 -0.90
CA GLN A 370 33.86 -16.06 -0.51
C GLN A 370 34.44 -15.40 -1.76
N GLU A 371 34.15 -14.14 -1.95
CA GLU A 371 34.65 -13.30 -3.01
C GLU A 371 35.20 -12.00 -2.45
N ILE A 372 35.97 -11.29 -3.28
CA ILE A 372 36.37 -9.91 -2.97
C ILE A 372 35.46 -9.00 -3.80
N ASP A 373 34.76 -8.09 -3.14
CA ASP A 373 33.96 -7.08 -3.81
C ASP A 373 34.87 -6.15 -4.63
N PRO A 374 34.70 -6.06 -5.95
CA PRO A 374 35.61 -5.31 -6.81
C PRO A 374 35.60 -3.80 -6.60
N GLU A 375 34.54 -3.26 -6.00
CA GLU A 375 34.42 -1.82 -5.73
C GLU A 375 34.99 -1.42 -4.36
N THR A 376 34.76 -2.26 -3.36
CA THR A 376 35.15 -1.96 -1.97
C THR A 376 36.41 -2.66 -1.49
N GLU A 377 36.94 -3.64 -2.26
CA GLU A 377 38.05 -4.53 -1.89
C GLU A 377 37.77 -5.31 -0.57
N GLU A 378 36.51 -5.33 -0.11
CA GLU A 378 36.09 -6.06 1.10
C GLU A 378 35.69 -7.51 0.75
N LYS A 379 35.85 -8.41 1.74
CA LYS A 379 35.34 -9.77 1.62
C LYS A 379 33.82 -9.77 1.58
N ASP A 380 33.24 -10.50 0.61
CA ASP A 380 31.82 -10.74 0.48
C ASP A 380 31.50 -12.23 0.49
N LEU A 381 30.35 -12.61 0.99
CA LEU A 381 29.82 -13.96 0.93
C LEU A 381 28.71 -14.00 -0.12
N VAL A 382 28.93 -14.73 -1.19
CA VAL A 382 28.04 -14.79 -2.34
C VAL A 382 27.32 -16.13 -2.39
N MET A 383 26.02 -16.08 -2.60
CA MET A 383 25.13 -17.24 -2.71
C MET A 383 24.92 -17.56 -4.18
N TYR A 384 25.12 -18.82 -4.56
CA TYR A 384 24.97 -19.36 -5.90
C TYR A 384 23.95 -20.50 -5.96
N PHE A 385 23.32 -20.65 -7.11
CA PHE A 385 22.52 -21.81 -7.48
C PHE A 385 22.86 -22.22 -8.91
N ASN A 386 23.25 -23.49 -9.12
CA ASN A 386 23.70 -24.02 -10.42
C ASN A 386 24.72 -23.09 -11.13
N GLY A 387 25.69 -22.57 -10.38
CA GLY A 387 26.69 -21.65 -10.93
C GLY A 387 26.21 -20.21 -11.15
N ASN A 388 24.92 -19.92 -11.04
CA ASN A 388 24.37 -18.58 -11.20
C ASN A 388 24.35 -17.83 -9.86
N ARG A 389 24.77 -16.55 -9.88
CA ARG A 389 24.77 -15.68 -8.70
C ARG A 389 23.35 -15.30 -8.32
N ILE A 390 22.96 -15.58 -7.08
CA ILE A 390 21.63 -15.27 -6.53
C ILE A 390 21.65 -13.98 -5.73
N SER A 391 22.60 -13.87 -4.80
CA SER A 391 22.71 -12.72 -3.91
C SER A 391 24.04 -12.69 -3.19
N SER A 392 24.35 -11.58 -2.51
CA SER A 392 25.53 -11.48 -1.66
C SER A 392 25.21 -10.79 -0.34
N VAL A 393 26.02 -11.00 0.69
CA VAL A 393 25.88 -10.35 1.99
C VAL A 393 25.93 -8.83 1.85
N ASN A 394 26.84 -8.31 1.02
CA ASN A 394 27.00 -6.88 0.79
C ASN A 394 25.81 -6.23 0.08
N SER A 395 24.96 -7.03 -0.62
CA SER A 395 23.71 -6.54 -1.23
C SER A 395 22.58 -6.39 -0.21
N HIS A 396 22.75 -6.89 1.01
CA HIS A 396 21.72 -6.85 2.06
C HIS A 396 22.01 -5.78 3.09
N TYR A 397 20.91 -5.24 3.65
CA TYR A 397 20.99 -4.23 4.67
C TYR A 397 20.52 -4.77 6.03
N PHE A 398 21.29 -4.47 7.06
CA PHE A 398 20.84 -4.58 8.44
C PHE A 398 19.91 -3.38 8.73
N SER A 399 18.60 -3.63 8.71
CA SER A 399 17.61 -2.57 8.82
C SER A 399 17.32 -2.24 10.29
N ILE A 400 17.57 -1.00 10.69
CA ILE A 400 17.26 -0.47 12.01
C ILE A 400 15.91 0.25 11.95
N GLY A 401 14.91 -0.32 12.62
CA GLY A 401 13.55 0.19 12.67
C GLY A 401 13.29 1.16 13.79
N MET A 402 13.86 0.91 14.97
CA MET A 402 13.68 1.72 16.17
C MET A 402 15.00 1.94 16.89
N MET A 403 15.13 3.12 17.48
CA MET A 403 16.26 3.49 18.33
C MET A 403 15.74 4.19 19.57
N ASN A 404 15.97 3.58 20.73
CA ASN A 404 15.58 4.13 22.04
C ASN A 404 16.76 4.14 23.00
N TYR A 405 16.71 5.03 23.98
CA TYR A 405 17.68 5.04 25.09
C TYR A 405 16.92 4.79 26.40
N VAL A 406 17.25 3.70 27.06
CA VAL A 406 16.56 3.22 28.26
C VAL A 406 17.63 2.74 29.26
N ASP A 407 17.62 3.25 30.45
CA ASP A 407 18.44 2.80 31.61
C ASP A 407 19.94 2.61 31.29
N GLY A 408 20.52 3.57 30.58
CA GLY A 408 21.96 3.53 30.25
C GLY A 408 22.31 2.72 29.00
N LYS A 409 21.35 2.09 28.37
CA LYS A 409 21.52 1.26 27.16
C LYS A 409 20.85 1.92 25.95
N VAL A 410 21.43 1.72 24.79
CA VAL A 410 20.74 1.99 23.52
C VAL A 410 20.07 0.70 23.08
N TRP A 411 18.78 0.78 22.87
CA TRP A 411 17.99 -0.29 22.27
C TRP A 411 17.90 -0.09 20.77
N LEU A 412 18.26 -1.13 20.03
CA LEU A 412 18.12 -1.19 18.58
C LEU A 412 17.19 -2.34 18.22
N ASP A 413 16.11 -2.02 17.56
CA ASP A 413 15.15 -2.99 17.05
C ASP A 413 15.05 -2.84 15.54
N GLY A 414 14.89 -3.96 14.85
CA GLY A 414 14.81 -3.93 13.41
C GLY A 414 14.52 -5.29 12.80
N SER A 415 14.82 -5.42 11.54
CA SER A 415 14.60 -6.66 10.80
C SER A 415 15.61 -6.85 9.68
N LEU A 416 15.83 -8.11 9.30
CA LEU A 416 16.63 -8.47 8.13
C LEU A 416 15.99 -9.65 7.37
N ILE A 417 16.36 -9.80 6.11
CA ILE A 417 15.88 -10.91 5.28
C ILE A 417 16.69 -12.15 5.62
N SER A 418 15.99 -13.28 5.82
CA SER A 418 16.58 -14.51 6.37
C SER A 418 17.13 -15.49 5.33
N ILE A 419 17.36 -15.09 4.08
CA ILE A 419 17.80 -16.05 3.04
C ILE A 419 19.15 -16.72 3.37
N PHE A 420 20.08 -16.01 4.01
CA PHE A 420 21.35 -16.55 4.43
C PHE A 420 21.25 -17.41 5.70
N ALA A 421 20.31 -17.13 6.60
CA ALA A 421 20.12 -17.92 7.81
C ALA A 421 19.75 -19.38 7.51
N GLN A 422 19.10 -19.65 6.40
CA GLN A 422 18.79 -21.01 5.95
C GLN A 422 20.05 -21.80 5.54
N GLY A 423 21.13 -21.12 5.21
CA GLY A 423 22.44 -21.70 4.91
C GLY A 423 23.37 -21.84 6.12
N GLY A 424 22.87 -21.64 7.35
CA GLY A 424 23.68 -21.72 8.56
C GLY A 424 24.55 -20.48 8.82
N ILE A 425 24.20 -19.34 8.23
CA ILE A 425 24.85 -18.06 8.46
C ILE A 425 24.18 -17.36 9.63
N ASP A 426 24.92 -17.07 10.69
CA ASP A 426 24.48 -16.32 11.85
C ASP A 426 24.79 -14.83 11.71
N PHE A 427 23.97 -13.99 12.36
CA PHE A 427 24.16 -12.54 12.37
C PHE A 427 24.62 -12.06 13.76
N TYR A 428 25.53 -11.09 13.75
CA TYR A 428 26.14 -10.55 14.96
C TYR A 428 26.24 -9.03 14.93
N ALA A 429 26.17 -8.43 16.13
CA ALA A 429 26.55 -7.05 16.38
C ALA A 429 27.89 -7.04 17.13
N GLU A 430 28.91 -6.37 16.59
CA GLU A 430 30.16 -6.11 17.30
C GLU A 430 30.07 -4.76 18.02
N PHE A 431 30.11 -4.79 19.34
CA PHE A 431 30.03 -3.60 20.16
C PHE A 431 31.08 -3.62 21.28
N ASN A 432 31.96 -2.61 21.34
CA ASN A 432 33.03 -2.49 22.32
C ASN A 432 33.99 -3.71 22.36
N GLY A 433 34.20 -4.38 21.21
CA GLY A 433 35.04 -5.58 21.10
C GLY A 433 34.35 -6.89 21.48
N LYS A 434 33.04 -6.86 21.78
CA LYS A 434 32.25 -8.06 22.04
C LYS A 434 31.30 -8.34 20.85
N MET A 435 31.25 -9.60 20.45
CA MET A 435 30.28 -10.10 19.44
C MET A 435 29.01 -10.51 20.21
N ILE A 436 27.90 -9.90 19.82
CA ILE A 436 26.56 -10.16 20.36
C ILE A 436 25.78 -10.85 19.23
N LYS A 437 25.31 -12.06 19.45
CA LYS A 437 24.46 -12.76 18.48
C LYS A 437 23.14 -12.02 18.31
N VAL A 438 22.69 -11.87 17.06
CA VAL A 438 21.39 -11.30 16.72
C VAL A 438 20.40 -12.45 16.71
N GLU A 439 19.60 -12.55 17.76
CA GLU A 439 18.57 -13.58 17.88
C GLU A 439 17.25 -13.14 17.28
N ASP A 440 16.54 -14.06 16.63
CA ASP A 440 15.20 -13.80 16.11
C ASP A 440 14.20 -13.72 17.26
N THR A 441 13.46 -12.63 17.37
CA THR A 441 12.42 -12.43 18.39
C THR A 441 11.09 -13.06 17.99
N ASP A 442 11.01 -13.73 16.83
CA ASP A 442 9.77 -14.27 16.26
C ASP A 442 8.62 -13.26 16.07
N SER A 443 8.91 -11.99 16.25
CA SER A 443 7.97 -10.88 16.03
C SER A 443 7.97 -10.43 14.58
N TYR A 444 7.74 -11.34 13.65
CA TYR A 444 7.95 -11.13 12.22
C TYR A 444 6.69 -10.79 11.44
N SER A 445 6.90 -10.19 10.26
CA SER A 445 5.91 -10.07 9.19
C SER A 445 6.08 -11.23 8.21
N LEU A 446 5.08 -12.08 8.12
CA LEU A 446 5.04 -13.14 7.14
C LEU A 446 4.46 -12.61 5.82
N THR A 447 5.27 -12.61 4.77
CA THR A 447 4.76 -12.33 3.43
C THR A 447 4.08 -13.57 2.87
N LYS A 448 2.85 -13.39 2.43
CA LYS A 448 2.05 -14.44 1.81
C LYS A 448 1.74 -14.06 0.36
N TYR A 449 1.82 -15.04 -0.54
CA TYR A 449 1.26 -14.96 -1.89
C TYR A 449 0.15 -15.98 -2.01
N PHE A 450 -0.99 -15.60 -2.53
CA PHE A 450 -2.18 -16.46 -2.67
C PHE A 450 -2.60 -17.14 -1.35
N GLY A 451 -2.35 -16.47 -0.21
CA GLY A 451 -2.62 -17.03 1.12
C GLY A 451 -1.54 -17.96 1.68
N VAL A 452 -0.57 -18.39 0.87
CA VAL A 452 0.51 -19.31 1.28
C VAL A 452 1.73 -18.51 1.76
N PRO A 453 2.34 -18.90 2.91
CA PRO A 453 3.57 -18.29 3.40
C PRO A 453 4.72 -18.42 2.39
N ALA A 454 5.33 -17.31 2.00
CA ALA A 454 6.45 -17.29 1.07
C ALA A 454 7.79 -17.09 1.79
N TYR A 455 7.90 -16.02 2.56
CA TYR A 455 9.11 -15.75 3.35
C TYR A 455 8.79 -14.89 4.57
N ARG A 456 9.70 -14.92 5.55
CA ARG A 456 9.66 -14.06 6.73
C ARG A 456 10.92 -13.21 6.85
N ARG A 457 10.83 -12.16 7.64
CA ARG A 457 12.00 -11.39 8.08
C ARG A 457 12.39 -11.84 9.49
N ILE A 458 13.68 -11.95 9.75
CA ILE A 458 14.19 -12.03 11.11
C ILE A 458 13.98 -10.68 11.77
N THR A 459 13.37 -10.65 12.95
CA THR A 459 13.25 -9.45 13.77
C THR A 459 14.14 -9.59 14.98
N TYR A 460 14.73 -8.50 15.41
CA TYR A 460 15.68 -8.53 16.52
C TYR A 460 15.46 -7.38 17.50
N HIS A 461 15.93 -7.61 18.72
CA HIS A 461 16.09 -6.61 19.78
C HIS A 461 17.51 -6.69 20.35
N LEU A 462 18.24 -5.59 20.33
CA LEU A 462 19.59 -5.49 20.83
C LEU A 462 19.70 -4.42 21.91
N GLU A 463 20.28 -4.76 23.04
CA GLU A 463 20.60 -3.83 24.11
C GLU A 463 22.11 -3.56 24.14
N LEU A 464 22.49 -2.32 23.90
CA LEU A 464 23.90 -1.88 23.85
C LEU A 464 24.21 -1.02 25.08
N PRO A 465 24.84 -1.57 26.13
CA PRO A 465 25.18 -0.80 27.32
C PRO A 465 26.30 0.18 27.02
N LEU A 466 25.98 1.49 27.14
CA LEU A 466 26.97 2.53 26.89
C LEU A 466 27.91 2.67 28.09
N ASN A 467 29.21 2.56 27.81
CA ASN A 467 30.23 2.78 28.85
C ASN A 467 30.47 4.30 29.02
N PRO A 468 30.14 4.87 30.23
CA PRO A 468 30.30 6.29 30.45
C PRO A 468 31.75 6.78 30.42
N ASN A 469 32.72 5.86 30.55
CA ASN A 469 34.16 6.18 30.59
C ASN A 469 34.76 6.21 29.16
N LYS A 470 34.12 5.60 28.17
CA LYS A 470 34.62 5.64 26.77
C LYS A 470 34.18 6.89 26.04
N LYS A 471 35.15 7.56 25.38
CA LYS A 471 34.84 8.77 24.54
C LYS A 471 34.02 8.41 23.29
N ASN A 472 34.36 7.31 22.64
CA ASN A 472 33.73 6.84 21.40
C ASN A 472 33.41 5.35 21.54
N GLN A 473 32.25 4.96 21.09
CA GLN A 473 31.78 3.57 21.03
C GLN A 473 31.09 3.37 19.68
N ALA A 474 31.27 2.22 19.06
CA ALA A 474 30.67 1.95 17.76
C ALA A 474 30.08 0.54 17.73
N VAL A 475 28.97 0.38 17.04
CA VAL A 475 28.40 -0.92 16.71
C VAL A 475 28.47 -1.13 15.20
N ARG A 476 28.92 -2.33 14.81
CA ARG A 476 28.95 -2.84 13.44
C ARG A 476 28.20 -4.15 13.38
N PHE A 477 27.67 -4.50 12.23
CA PHE A 477 26.90 -5.72 12.04
C PHE A 477 27.56 -6.62 11.03
N TYR A 478 27.53 -7.92 11.31
CA TYR A 478 28.19 -8.94 10.51
C TYR A 478 27.30 -10.13 10.28
N ALA A 479 27.38 -10.71 9.10
CA ALA A 479 27.04 -12.10 8.86
C ALA A 479 28.31 -12.94 9.12
N LYS A 480 28.16 -14.11 9.73
CA LYS A 480 29.30 -14.98 10.08
C LYS A 480 28.97 -16.41 9.66
N ASP A 481 29.91 -17.01 8.92
CA ASP A 481 29.97 -18.45 8.68
C ASP A 481 30.93 -19.13 9.66
N LYS A 482 31.29 -20.37 9.38
CA LYS A 482 32.24 -21.12 10.23
C LYS A 482 33.66 -20.55 10.21
N ASN A 483 34.06 -19.88 9.14
CA ASN A 483 35.43 -19.51 8.84
C ASN A 483 35.70 -18.02 9.00
N ASP A 484 34.73 -17.16 8.59
CA ASP A 484 34.95 -15.72 8.48
C ASP A 484 33.72 -14.89 8.87
N LYS A 485 33.89 -13.56 8.94
CA LYS A 485 32.81 -12.60 9.15
C LYS A 485 32.76 -11.58 8.01
N TYR A 486 31.56 -11.23 7.59
CA TYR A 486 31.29 -10.33 6.48
C TYR A 486 30.49 -9.13 6.98
N GLN A 487 30.93 -7.92 6.73
CA GLN A 487 30.30 -6.72 7.26
C GLN A 487 29.01 -6.41 6.49
N LEU A 488 27.91 -6.18 7.22
CA LEU A 488 26.62 -5.80 6.67
C LEU A 488 26.51 -4.29 6.55
N ARG A 489 25.92 -3.84 5.46
CA ARG A 489 25.50 -2.46 5.28
C ARG A 489 24.33 -2.15 6.21
N ILE A 490 24.20 -0.90 6.69
CA ILE A 490 23.13 -0.48 7.58
C ILE A 490 22.12 0.38 6.81
N THR A 491 20.84 0.19 7.07
CA THR A 491 19.77 1.10 6.64
C THR A 491 18.88 1.50 7.81
N PHE A 492 18.10 2.54 7.64
CA PHE A 492 17.20 3.07 8.68
C PHE A 492 15.79 3.14 8.14
N SER A 493 14.81 2.67 8.93
CA SER A 493 13.40 2.77 8.57
C SER A 493 12.88 4.22 8.67
N ASP A 494 11.72 4.46 8.09
CA ASP A 494 11.19 5.82 7.90
C ASP A 494 10.59 6.48 9.13
N HIS A 495 10.35 5.78 10.25
CA HIS A 495 9.56 6.37 11.34
C HIS A 495 10.30 6.48 12.67
N TRP A 496 10.83 5.41 13.22
CA TRP A 496 11.34 5.36 14.59
C TRP A 496 12.85 5.30 14.70
N ALA A 497 13.55 5.08 13.59
CA ALA A 497 14.99 5.26 13.56
C ALA A 497 15.33 6.74 13.78
N LYS A 498 16.25 7.01 14.67
CA LYS A 498 16.68 8.40 15.00
C LYS A 498 17.66 8.97 13.97
N LEU A 499 18.19 8.10 13.13
CA LEU A 499 19.13 8.43 12.05
C LEU A 499 18.47 8.22 10.69
N SER A 500 19.07 8.80 9.65
CA SER A 500 18.70 8.59 8.25
C SER A 500 19.95 8.65 7.39
N LYS A 501 20.03 7.85 6.32
CA LYS A 501 21.12 7.92 5.33
C LYS A 501 20.95 9.10 4.37
N ILE A 502 19.72 9.43 4.02
CA ILE A 502 19.41 10.42 2.97
C ILE A 502 19.98 11.80 3.31
N PRO A 503 19.71 12.43 4.48
CA PRO A 503 20.43 13.63 4.84
C PRO A 503 21.81 13.26 5.42
N ARG A 504 22.86 13.61 4.70
CA ARG A 504 24.25 13.51 5.20
C ARG A 504 24.36 14.26 6.53
N TYR A 505 25.17 13.74 7.45
CA TYR A 505 25.33 14.27 8.82
C TYR A 505 24.13 14.09 9.74
N SER A 506 23.14 13.23 9.43
CA SER A 506 22.08 12.84 10.36
C SER A 506 22.66 12.46 11.73
N TYR A 507 22.01 12.91 12.78
CA TYR A 507 22.45 12.66 14.16
C TYR A 507 21.31 12.59 15.14
N TRP A 508 21.55 11.93 16.27
CA TRP A 508 20.64 11.87 17.41
C TRP A 508 21.41 12.26 18.69
N HIS A 509 20.93 13.30 19.38
CA HIS A 509 21.48 13.76 20.65
C HIS A 509 20.53 13.36 21.78
N PHE A 510 21.02 12.52 22.68
CA PHE A 510 20.29 12.04 23.85
C PHE A 510 21.21 11.93 25.04
N ASN A 511 20.72 12.26 26.21
CA ASN A 511 21.53 12.29 27.44
C ASN A 511 22.91 12.97 27.19
N LYS A 512 24.00 12.32 27.51
CA LYS A 512 25.38 12.79 27.33
C LYS A 512 26.03 12.27 26.03
N TYR A 513 25.25 11.78 25.09
CA TYR A 513 25.75 11.13 23.89
C TYR A 513 25.23 11.79 22.60
N LEU A 514 26.14 11.83 21.63
CA LEU A 514 25.86 12.18 20.24
C LEU A 514 26.00 10.89 19.40
N CYS A 515 24.91 10.45 18.83
CA CYS A 515 24.86 9.30 17.93
C CYS A 515 24.84 9.76 16.49
N HIS A 516 25.60 9.09 15.61
CA HIS A 516 25.58 9.33 14.17
C HIS A 516 26.02 8.08 13.41
N HIS A 517 25.66 8.01 12.14
CA HIS A 517 26.13 7.00 11.22
C HIS A 517 27.49 7.43 10.62
N ALA A 518 28.45 6.51 10.57
CA ALA A 518 29.74 6.71 9.96
C ALA A 518 30.13 5.42 9.25
N GLU A 519 30.32 5.46 7.94
CA GLU A 519 30.54 4.29 7.09
C GLU A 519 29.46 3.23 7.38
N ASN A 520 29.83 1.98 7.60
CA ASN A 520 28.91 0.90 7.98
C ASN A 520 28.83 0.69 9.51
N SER A 521 28.83 1.77 10.29
CA SER A 521 28.73 1.70 11.77
C SER A 521 27.84 2.79 12.36
N ILE A 522 27.27 2.53 13.53
CA ILE A 522 26.64 3.55 14.36
C ILE A 522 27.61 3.91 15.47
N VAL A 523 27.92 5.18 15.56
CA VAL A 523 28.92 5.71 16.50
C VAL A 523 28.22 6.52 17.59
N PHE A 524 28.57 6.24 18.84
CA PHE A 524 28.15 6.96 20.04
C PHE A 524 29.34 7.70 20.64
N LYS A 525 29.29 9.02 20.64
CA LYS A 525 30.33 9.88 21.20
C LYS A 525 29.83 10.59 22.44
N LYS A 526 30.68 10.83 23.43
CA LYS A 526 30.35 11.76 24.51
C LYS A 526 30.06 13.13 23.89
N ALA A 527 28.86 13.63 24.14
CA ALA A 527 28.42 14.93 23.62
C ALA A 527 28.90 16.07 24.53
N ASN A 528 29.40 17.13 23.91
CA ASN A 528 29.45 18.44 24.49
C ASN A 528 28.70 19.40 23.56
N ILE A 529 28.34 20.55 24.05
CA ILE A 529 27.55 21.54 23.28
C ILE A 529 28.21 21.93 21.96
N VAL A 530 29.54 22.03 21.93
CA VAL A 530 30.31 22.39 20.74
C VAL A 530 30.17 21.32 19.66
N ASN A 531 30.31 20.05 20.04
CA ASN A 531 30.18 18.93 19.08
C ASN A 531 28.76 18.82 18.53
N VAL A 532 27.75 19.05 19.36
CA VAL A 532 26.33 19.03 18.93
C VAL A 532 26.07 20.17 17.95
N LEU A 533 26.51 21.40 18.28
CA LEU A 533 26.36 22.56 17.40
C LEU A 533 27.13 22.40 16.09
N LYS A 534 28.37 21.89 16.15
CA LYS A 534 29.14 21.59 14.92
C LYS A 534 28.38 20.61 14.01
N ARG A 535 27.81 19.55 14.57
CA ARG A 535 27.07 18.56 13.80
C ARG A 535 25.76 19.15 13.24
N GLU A 536 25.05 19.97 14.03
CA GLU A 536 23.87 20.67 13.56
C GLU A 536 24.17 21.61 12.39
N ILE A 537 25.26 22.41 12.47
CA ILE A 537 25.67 23.28 11.38
C ILE A 537 25.99 22.47 10.11
N GLN A 538 26.74 21.37 10.25
CA GLN A 538 27.03 20.48 9.11
C GLN A 538 25.73 19.92 8.48
N PHE A 539 24.76 19.53 9.30
CA PHE A 539 23.47 19.04 8.84
C PHE A 539 22.70 20.14 8.11
N GLN A 540 22.65 21.36 8.66
CA GLN A 540 21.96 22.49 8.03
C GLN A 540 22.60 22.91 6.71
N LEU A 541 23.94 22.91 6.61
CA LEU A 541 24.64 23.13 5.36
C LEU A 541 24.30 22.07 4.32
N ASN A 542 24.14 20.81 4.74
CA ASN A 542 23.68 19.76 3.84
C ASN A 542 22.22 20.01 3.38
N LEU A 543 21.32 20.47 4.26
CA LEU A 543 19.95 20.82 3.85
C LEU A 543 19.92 21.95 2.82
N LEU A 544 20.84 22.92 2.91
CA LEU A 544 21.00 23.97 1.90
C LEU A 544 21.46 23.39 0.55
N LYS A 545 22.38 22.42 0.56
CA LYS A 545 22.85 21.75 -0.69
C LYS A 545 21.73 20.93 -1.34
N ILE A 546 20.89 20.22 -0.57
CA ILE A 546 19.74 19.48 -1.08
C ILE A 546 18.73 20.41 -1.76
N ASN A 547 18.52 21.62 -1.25
CA ASN A 547 17.73 22.71 -1.83
C ASN A 547 16.31 22.36 -2.32
N SER A 548 15.70 21.31 -1.79
CA SER A 548 14.31 20.95 -2.07
C SER A 548 13.32 21.78 -1.27
N LYS A 549 12.05 21.82 -1.70
CA LYS A 549 10.97 22.46 -0.94
C LYS A 549 10.91 21.96 0.51
N TYR A 550 11.13 20.67 0.71
CA TYR A 550 11.08 20.03 2.03
C TYR A 550 12.32 20.34 2.87
N SER A 551 13.52 20.36 2.26
CA SER A 551 14.75 20.69 2.99
C SER A 551 14.79 22.15 3.43
N ARG A 552 14.32 23.09 2.60
CA ARG A 552 14.21 24.52 2.97
C ARG A 552 13.25 24.72 4.14
N HIS A 553 12.08 24.07 4.12
CA HIS A 553 11.15 24.13 5.26
C HIS A 553 11.78 23.51 6.52
N ALA A 554 12.48 22.38 6.38
CA ALA A 554 13.16 21.74 7.48
C ALA A 554 14.24 22.63 8.10
N LEU A 555 15.01 23.35 7.27
CA LEU A 555 16.02 24.30 7.72
C LEU A 555 15.39 25.40 8.58
N ALA A 556 14.34 26.07 8.09
CA ALA A 556 13.65 27.12 8.82
C ALA A 556 13.08 26.61 10.17
N LEU A 557 12.46 25.42 10.17
CA LEU A 557 11.89 24.85 11.38
C LEU A 557 12.98 24.43 12.40
N ARG A 558 14.14 23.93 11.94
CA ARG A 558 15.27 23.62 12.83
C ARG A 558 15.85 24.87 13.48
N TRP A 559 15.92 25.99 12.76
CA TRP A 559 16.30 27.30 13.33
C TRP A 559 15.33 27.71 14.45
N LEU A 560 14.05 27.69 14.17
CA LEU A 560 13.02 28.00 15.15
C LEU A 560 13.06 27.04 16.36
N TYR A 561 13.29 25.76 16.13
CA TYR A 561 13.45 24.76 17.20
C TYR A 561 14.61 25.18 18.15
N TRP A 562 15.79 25.51 17.62
CA TRP A 562 16.94 25.85 18.46
C TRP A 562 16.74 27.19 19.20
N ILE A 563 16.14 28.19 18.56
CA ILE A 563 15.81 29.47 19.16
C ILE A 563 14.79 29.32 20.30
N THR A 564 13.76 28.51 20.09
CA THR A 564 12.64 28.34 21.03
C THR A 564 12.88 27.24 22.07
N ARG A 565 13.91 26.41 21.90
CA ARG A 565 14.22 25.31 22.80
C ARG A 565 14.40 25.71 24.27
N PRO A 566 15.05 26.80 24.66
CA PRO A 566 15.17 27.21 26.06
C PRO A 566 13.81 27.42 26.75
N TYR A 567 12.81 27.92 26.00
CA TYR A 567 11.44 28.06 26.49
C TYR A 567 10.75 26.68 26.63
N PHE A 568 10.80 25.84 25.60
CA PHE A 568 10.14 24.55 25.61
C PHE A 568 10.77 23.54 26.58
N LYS A 569 12.09 23.60 26.78
CA LYS A 569 12.81 22.71 27.72
C LYS A 569 12.31 22.83 29.17
N LYS A 570 11.73 23.97 29.55
CA LYS A 570 11.17 24.21 30.90
C LYS A 570 9.77 23.58 31.06
N LYS A 571 9.14 23.14 29.98
CA LYS A 571 7.77 22.59 29.99
C LYS A 571 7.78 21.08 29.93
N LYS A 572 6.78 20.46 30.54
CA LYS A 572 6.40 19.06 30.36
C LYS A 572 5.29 19.06 29.33
N ILE A 573 5.54 18.51 28.14
CA ILE A 573 4.61 18.63 27.01
C ILE A 573 4.06 17.26 26.65
N TRP A 574 2.73 17.13 26.73
CA TRP A 574 1.98 16.02 26.16
C TRP A 574 1.28 16.48 24.89
N LEU A 575 1.53 15.77 23.80
CA LEU A 575 0.84 15.95 22.54
C LEU A 575 -0.17 14.80 22.38
N MET A 576 -1.43 15.13 22.24
CA MET A 576 -2.54 14.17 22.25
C MET A 576 -3.26 14.23 20.90
N LEU A 577 -3.45 13.08 20.27
CA LEU A 577 -4.03 12.97 18.93
C LEU A 577 -4.97 11.76 18.84
N ASP A 578 -6.19 12.03 18.42
CA ASP A 578 -7.06 11.01 17.82
C ASP A 578 -6.87 11.02 16.30
N LYS A 579 -7.89 10.89 15.49
CA LYS A 579 -7.80 11.17 14.06
C LYS A 579 -7.65 12.68 13.86
N LEU A 580 -6.74 13.12 12.96
CA LEU A 580 -6.49 14.55 12.76
C LEU A 580 -7.71 15.32 12.23
N TYR A 581 -8.66 14.62 11.63
CA TYR A 581 -9.87 15.18 11.03
C TYR A 581 -11.13 14.93 11.87
N LYS A 582 -11.06 14.21 12.99
CA LYS A 582 -12.20 13.88 13.85
C LYS A 582 -11.74 13.62 15.29
N GLY A 583 -12.44 14.22 16.24
CA GLY A 583 -12.30 13.95 17.68
C GLY A 583 -13.26 12.89 18.19
N GLY A 584 -13.47 12.87 19.50
CA GLY A 584 -14.43 11.98 20.16
C GLY A 584 -13.91 10.57 20.46
N ASP A 585 -12.60 10.38 20.49
CA ASP A 585 -11.96 9.10 20.85
C ASP A 585 -11.13 9.24 22.14
N SER A 586 -10.45 8.20 22.54
CA SER A 586 -9.82 8.03 23.85
C SER A 586 -8.85 9.16 24.23
N CYS A 587 -8.15 9.76 23.26
CA CYS A 587 -7.28 10.90 23.55
C CYS A 587 -8.06 12.17 23.90
N GLU A 588 -9.20 12.45 23.25
CA GLU A 588 -10.03 13.60 23.62
C GLU A 588 -10.61 13.44 25.03
N TYR A 589 -11.07 12.25 25.40
CA TYR A 589 -11.57 11.98 26.77
C TYR A 589 -10.47 12.18 27.81
N LEU A 590 -9.30 11.63 27.58
CA LEU A 590 -8.16 11.84 28.47
C LEU A 590 -7.72 13.31 28.52
N TYR A 591 -7.77 14.03 27.40
CA TYR A 591 -7.49 15.46 27.34
C TYR A 591 -8.49 16.24 28.20
N ARG A 592 -9.79 16.02 28.03
CA ARG A 592 -10.85 16.67 28.80
C ARG A 592 -10.74 16.38 30.31
N TYR A 593 -10.39 15.13 30.66
CA TYR A 593 -10.15 14.74 32.05
C TYR A 593 -8.91 15.44 32.62
N SER A 594 -7.79 15.35 31.92
CA SER A 594 -6.49 15.78 32.47
C SER A 594 -6.24 17.29 32.34
N ALA A 595 -6.90 17.99 31.43
CA ALA A 595 -6.78 19.46 31.28
C ALA A 595 -7.25 20.24 32.49
N LYS A 596 -8.03 19.62 33.40
CA LYS A 596 -8.52 20.22 34.66
C LYS A 596 -7.54 20.05 35.82
N LEU A 597 -6.42 19.33 35.61
CA LEU A 597 -5.48 19.01 36.66
C LEU A 597 -4.32 20.01 36.69
N GLU A 598 -3.97 20.49 37.91
CA GLU A 598 -2.84 21.39 38.13
C GLU A 598 -1.58 20.61 38.47
N ASP A 599 -0.98 19.95 37.50
CA ASP A 599 0.17 19.05 37.66
C ASP A 599 1.45 19.54 36.91
N GLY A 600 1.40 20.76 36.39
CA GLY A 600 2.52 21.37 35.67
C GLY A 600 2.74 20.83 34.26
N VAL A 601 1.82 20.00 33.75
CA VAL A 601 1.90 19.45 32.38
C VAL A 601 1.16 20.34 31.41
N THR A 602 1.85 20.71 30.33
CA THR A 602 1.24 21.43 29.21
C THR A 602 0.70 20.39 28.21
N ARG A 603 -0.61 20.40 28.01
CA ARG A 603 -1.31 19.45 27.14
C ARG A 603 -1.78 20.15 25.87
N TYR A 604 -1.51 19.54 24.73
CA TYR A 604 -2.01 19.97 23.43
C TYR A 604 -2.81 18.85 22.79
N TYR A 605 -4.09 19.08 22.54
CA TYR A 605 -4.90 18.20 21.71
C TYR A 605 -4.88 18.72 20.26
N VAL A 606 -4.40 17.88 19.33
CA VAL A 606 -4.15 18.26 17.95
C VAL A 606 -5.26 17.79 17.04
N ILE A 607 -5.90 18.71 16.32
CA ILE A 607 -6.99 18.41 15.38
C ILE A 607 -7.04 19.50 14.29
N ASP A 608 -7.58 19.20 13.12
CA ASP A 608 -7.72 20.18 12.04
C ASP A 608 -8.73 21.26 12.44
N LYS A 609 -8.31 22.52 12.26
CA LYS A 609 -9.12 23.71 12.59
C LYS A 609 -10.43 23.83 11.79
N LYS A 610 -10.55 23.11 10.65
CA LYS A 610 -11.74 23.11 9.81
C LYS A 610 -12.84 22.19 10.35
N THR A 611 -12.49 21.27 11.25
CA THR A 611 -13.43 20.27 11.78
C THR A 611 -14.47 20.88 12.73
N PRO A 612 -15.70 20.32 12.77
CA PRO A 612 -16.69 20.67 13.80
C PRO A 612 -16.17 20.47 15.23
N ASP A 613 -15.43 19.37 15.46
CA ASP A 613 -14.87 19.04 16.78
C ASP A 613 -13.87 20.08 17.30
N TYR A 614 -13.05 20.68 16.42
CA TYR A 614 -12.19 21.78 16.81
C TYR A 614 -13.00 22.98 17.33
N LYS A 615 -14.11 23.32 16.64
CA LYS A 615 -15.00 24.40 17.05
C LYS A 615 -15.72 24.08 18.36
N LYS A 616 -16.19 22.81 18.52
CA LYS A 616 -16.83 22.32 19.73
C LYS A 616 -15.89 22.39 20.92
N LEU A 617 -14.66 21.89 20.82
CA LEU A 617 -13.65 22.01 21.89
C LEU A 617 -13.40 23.46 22.31
N LYS A 618 -13.29 24.37 21.35
CA LYS A 618 -13.16 25.81 21.68
C LYS A 618 -14.38 26.37 22.41
N LYS A 619 -15.60 26.00 21.99
CA LYS A 619 -16.83 26.40 22.65
C LYS A 619 -16.89 25.89 24.08
N ASP A 620 -16.40 24.67 24.32
CA ASP A 620 -16.31 24.03 25.63
C ASP A 620 -15.18 24.60 26.52
N GLY A 621 -14.48 25.65 26.07
CA GLY A 621 -13.42 26.34 26.83
C GLY A 621 -12.03 25.70 26.72
N TYR A 622 -11.84 24.66 25.90
CA TYR A 622 -10.55 24.04 25.66
C TYR A 622 -9.74 24.79 24.57
N LYS A 623 -8.42 24.55 24.55
CA LYS A 623 -7.48 25.18 23.62
C LYS A 623 -6.86 24.14 22.68
N PRO A 624 -7.62 23.60 21.71
CA PRO A 624 -7.07 22.64 20.75
C PRO A 624 -6.01 23.30 19.86
N LEU A 625 -5.01 22.52 19.46
CA LEU A 625 -3.91 22.94 18.61
C LEU A 625 -4.21 22.56 17.16
N ALA A 626 -4.15 23.53 16.26
CA ALA A 626 -4.41 23.29 14.84
C ALA A 626 -3.32 22.43 14.19
N THR A 627 -3.72 21.37 13.50
CA THR A 627 -2.84 20.51 12.71
C THR A 627 -1.98 21.32 11.74
N ASN A 628 -0.71 20.96 11.60
CA ASN A 628 0.27 21.60 10.71
C ASN A 628 0.59 23.06 11.04
N SER A 629 0.05 23.64 12.13
CA SER A 629 0.47 24.97 12.58
C SER A 629 1.94 24.94 13.06
N LEU A 630 2.60 26.09 13.01
CA LEU A 630 3.97 26.21 13.52
C LEU A 630 4.08 25.76 14.98
N MET A 631 3.08 26.12 15.80
CA MET A 631 3.04 25.70 17.21
C MET A 631 2.90 24.19 17.35
N HIS A 632 2.10 23.52 16.50
CA HIS A 632 2.03 22.05 16.48
C HIS A 632 3.39 21.45 16.17
N GLN A 633 4.09 21.93 15.15
CA GLN A 633 5.39 21.41 14.75
C GLN A 633 6.45 21.60 15.83
N LEU A 634 6.49 22.78 16.48
CA LEU A 634 7.41 23.05 17.59
C LEU A 634 7.07 22.23 18.84
N ALA A 635 5.79 22.12 19.19
CA ALA A 635 5.34 21.29 20.31
C ALA A 635 5.71 19.80 20.08
N PHE A 636 5.53 19.29 18.87
CA PHE A 636 5.91 17.92 18.51
C PHE A 636 7.41 17.66 18.68
N LEU A 637 8.26 18.58 18.20
CA LEU A 637 9.73 18.44 18.33
C LEU A 637 10.22 18.56 19.78
N ASN A 638 9.42 19.14 20.67
CA ASN A 638 9.76 19.34 22.09
C ASN A 638 8.87 18.53 23.05
N ALA A 639 8.04 17.61 22.52
CA ALA A 639 7.16 16.77 23.34
C ALA A 639 7.97 15.82 24.25
N ASP A 640 7.44 15.56 25.44
CA ASP A 640 7.88 14.46 26.31
C ASP A 640 7.13 13.18 25.99
N LEU A 641 5.82 13.32 25.79
CA LEU A 641 4.93 12.22 25.46
C LEU A 641 4.06 12.58 24.26
N VAL A 642 3.88 11.63 23.35
CA VAL A 642 2.92 11.67 22.27
C VAL A 642 1.91 10.54 22.51
N LEU A 643 0.67 10.93 22.79
CA LEU A 643 -0.44 10.04 23.11
C LEU A 643 -1.33 9.94 21.87
N ILE A 644 -1.57 8.72 21.41
CA ILE A 644 -2.28 8.46 20.15
C ILE A 644 -3.34 7.37 20.33
N THR A 645 -4.40 7.41 19.53
CA THR A 645 -5.39 6.31 19.49
C THR A 645 -5.14 5.34 18.33
N ASN A 646 -4.52 5.82 17.25
CA ASN A 646 -4.14 5.00 16.11
C ASN A 646 -2.64 4.73 16.10
N SER A 647 -2.27 3.61 15.46
CA SER A 647 -0.87 3.20 15.40
C SER A 647 0.01 4.07 14.48
N HIS A 648 1.21 3.97 14.71
CA HIS A 648 2.53 4.15 14.09
C HIS A 648 2.83 5.38 13.22
N LEU A 649 1.98 5.86 12.35
CA LEU A 649 2.35 6.96 11.43
C LEU A 649 1.85 8.32 11.87
N PHE A 650 0.80 8.37 12.68
CA PHE A 650 0.14 9.61 13.07
C PHE A 650 1.03 10.63 13.79
N PRO A 651 1.97 10.23 14.67
CA PRO A 651 2.87 11.21 15.29
C PRO A 651 3.64 12.05 14.28
N PHE A 652 3.96 11.50 13.10
CA PHE A 652 4.70 12.19 12.06
C PHE A 652 3.83 12.90 11.01
N ASN A 653 2.52 12.79 11.07
CA ASN A 653 1.62 13.41 10.09
C ASN A 653 1.71 14.94 10.03
N GLY A 654 2.16 15.59 11.12
CA GLY A 654 2.48 17.01 11.11
C GLY A 654 3.61 17.40 10.17
N PHE A 655 4.39 16.44 9.68
CA PHE A 655 5.58 16.66 8.86
C PHE A 655 5.53 15.99 7.51
N ARG A 656 4.49 15.42 7.04
CA ARG A 656 4.47 14.53 5.89
C ARG A 656 5.66 13.53 5.87
N LYS A 657 5.51 12.36 5.31
CA LYS A 657 6.54 11.31 5.28
C LYS A 657 7.91 11.83 4.79
N GLU A 658 7.91 12.64 3.74
CA GLU A 658 9.09 13.22 3.09
C GLU A 658 9.89 14.16 3.97
N LYS A 659 9.24 14.79 4.96
CA LYS A 659 9.90 15.72 5.89
C LYS A 659 10.43 15.05 7.14
N SER A 660 9.85 13.92 7.58
CA SER A 660 10.18 13.28 8.85
C SER A 660 11.68 12.95 8.98
N LYS A 661 12.31 12.52 7.89
CA LYS A 661 13.74 12.20 7.81
C LYS A 661 14.67 13.32 8.27
N TYR A 662 14.22 14.57 8.17
CA TYR A 662 15.00 15.74 8.57
C TYR A 662 14.90 16.10 10.07
N PHE A 663 13.97 15.46 10.80
CA PHE A 663 13.68 15.79 12.21
C PHE A 663 13.83 14.64 13.18
N ARG A 664 13.96 13.40 12.71
CA ARG A 664 13.96 12.19 13.56
C ARG A 664 14.90 12.26 14.75
N GLY A 665 16.12 12.74 14.52
CA GLY A 665 17.13 12.89 15.58
C GLY A 665 16.81 13.95 16.64
N LEU A 666 15.83 14.84 16.40
CA LEU A 666 15.32 15.80 17.37
C LEU A 666 14.16 15.24 18.20
N CYS A 667 13.45 14.21 17.70
CA CYS A 667 12.28 13.63 18.34
C CYS A 667 12.70 12.69 19.46
N ASN A 668 12.70 13.17 20.70
CA ASN A 668 13.08 12.41 21.91
C ASN A 668 11.88 12.03 22.79
N PHE A 669 10.67 12.16 22.33
CA PHE A 669 9.47 11.79 23.04
C PHE A 669 9.29 10.27 23.13
N SER A 670 8.55 9.82 24.15
CA SER A 670 7.95 8.50 24.20
C SER A 670 6.54 8.52 23.62
N SER A 671 6.16 7.47 22.92
CA SER A 671 4.83 7.31 22.33
C SER A 671 4.00 6.30 23.11
N MET A 672 2.70 6.58 23.34
CA MET A 672 1.77 5.65 23.99
C MET A 672 0.46 5.55 23.19
N CYS A 673 -0.10 4.37 23.09
CA CYS A 673 -1.31 4.07 22.35
C CYS A 673 -2.51 3.89 23.30
N LEU A 674 -3.52 4.76 23.13
CA LEU A 674 -4.77 4.75 23.90
C LEU A 674 -5.89 3.95 23.23
N GLN A 675 -5.59 3.34 22.10
CA GLN A 675 -6.47 2.56 21.23
C GLN A 675 -7.66 3.31 20.63
N HIS A 676 -7.90 3.00 19.35
CA HIS A 676 -9.10 3.38 18.60
C HIS A 676 -10.18 2.29 18.67
N GLY A 677 -9.79 1.03 18.69
CA GLY A 677 -10.65 -0.15 18.75
C GLY A 677 -9.94 -1.30 19.42
N LEU A 678 -10.67 -2.26 19.98
CA LEU A 678 -10.06 -3.36 20.71
C LEU A 678 -9.32 -4.34 19.79
N SER A 679 -8.18 -4.81 20.27
CA SER A 679 -7.24 -5.64 19.52
C SER A 679 -7.56 -7.15 19.63
N VAL A 680 -8.84 -7.53 19.47
CA VAL A 680 -9.30 -8.93 19.59
C VAL A 680 -9.89 -9.51 18.31
N GLN A 681 -10.55 -8.71 17.47
CA GLN A 681 -11.17 -9.22 16.24
C GLN A 681 -10.13 -9.50 15.16
N LYS A 682 -9.31 -8.52 14.87
CA LYS A 682 -8.22 -8.63 13.90
C LYS A 682 -7.00 -7.95 14.46
N CYS A 683 -6.07 -8.73 14.90
CA CYS A 683 -4.80 -8.19 15.31
C CYS A 683 -3.98 -7.87 14.08
N ALA A 684 -4.13 -6.66 13.61
CA ALA A 684 -3.37 -6.16 12.50
C ALA A 684 -1.87 -6.23 12.86
N MET A 685 -1.07 -6.71 11.93
CA MET A 685 0.39 -6.72 12.07
C MET A 685 0.98 -5.31 12.29
N ALA A 686 0.18 -4.26 12.04
CA ALA A 686 0.50 -2.87 12.37
C ALA A 686 0.62 -2.61 13.89
N GLN A 687 0.01 -3.45 14.73
CA GLN A 687 0.08 -3.33 16.21
C GLN A 687 1.35 -3.94 16.82
N ARG A 688 2.25 -4.47 16.01
CA ARG A 688 3.53 -4.99 16.51
C ARG A 688 4.40 -3.87 17.07
N ARG A 689 5.10 -4.18 18.18
CA ARG A 689 6.00 -3.23 18.85
C ARG A 689 7.03 -2.61 17.89
N ILE A 690 7.60 -3.41 16.99
CA ILE A 690 8.60 -2.95 16.02
C ILE A 690 8.06 -1.89 15.03
N ILE A 691 6.75 -1.84 14.84
CA ILE A 691 6.11 -0.86 13.95
C ILE A 691 5.64 0.34 14.76
N ASP A 692 5.10 0.12 15.94
CA ASP A 692 4.40 1.15 16.70
C ASP A 692 5.29 1.91 17.70
N ASN A 693 6.41 1.32 18.12
CA ASN A 693 7.34 1.90 19.11
C ASN A 693 6.63 2.49 20.34
N THR A 694 5.54 1.85 20.77
CA THR A 694 4.78 2.33 21.93
C THR A 694 5.45 1.89 23.23
N THR A 695 5.50 2.78 24.21
CA THR A 695 5.99 2.53 25.58
C THR A 695 4.86 2.31 26.58
N GLY A 696 3.61 2.44 26.14
CA GLY A 696 2.40 2.14 26.89
C GLY A 696 1.25 1.84 25.96
N TYR A 697 0.64 0.68 26.10
CA TYR A 697 -0.51 0.23 25.32
C TYR A 697 -1.66 -0.08 26.28
N PHE A 698 -2.74 0.71 26.22
CA PHE A 698 -3.83 0.66 27.20
C PHE A 698 -4.96 -0.25 26.74
N LEU A 699 -5.31 -1.26 27.52
CA LEU A 699 -6.18 -2.37 27.17
C LEU A 699 -7.41 -2.41 28.05
N ALA A 700 -8.57 -2.80 27.48
CA ALA A 700 -9.82 -2.95 28.18
C ALA A 700 -10.10 -4.40 28.64
N SER A 701 -9.46 -5.37 28.00
CA SER A 701 -9.77 -6.78 28.16
C SER A 701 -8.54 -7.63 28.42
N LYS A 702 -8.71 -8.67 29.26
CA LYS A 702 -7.70 -9.72 29.44
C LYS A 702 -7.37 -10.45 28.13
N TYR A 703 -8.36 -10.61 27.25
CA TYR A 703 -8.19 -11.26 25.94
C TYR A 703 -7.29 -10.45 25.00
N GLU A 704 -7.36 -9.12 25.07
CA GLU A 704 -6.41 -8.26 24.35
C GLU A 704 -4.99 -8.46 24.88
N TYR A 705 -4.85 -8.48 26.20
CA TYR A 705 -3.56 -8.68 26.86
C TYR A 705 -2.93 -10.01 26.44
N GLU A 706 -3.68 -11.10 26.55
CA GLU A 706 -3.24 -12.44 26.14
C GLU A 706 -2.83 -12.49 24.68
N ASN A 707 -3.62 -11.85 23.80
CA ASN A 707 -3.33 -11.83 22.40
C ASN A 707 -2.06 -11.05 22.05
N LEU A 708 -1.94 -9.82 22.57
CA LEU A 708 -0.77 -8.97 22.31
C LEU A 708 0.49 -9.48 23.01
N SER A 709 0.36 -10.35 24.02
CA SER A 709 1.49 -11.04 24.65
C SER A 709 2.08 -12.17 23.82
N LYS A 710 1.50 -12.52 22.66
CA LYS A 710 2.08 -13.51 21.76
C LYS A 710 3.37 -13.00 21.09
N HIS A 711 4.30 -13.91 20.76
CA HIS A 711 5.59 -13.59 20.13
C HIS A 711 5.46 -12.70 18.90
N ALA A 712 4.46 -12.96 18.06
CA ALA A 712 4.22 -12.23 16.83
C ALA A 712 4.06 -10.71 17.01
N TYR A 713 3.72 -10.23 18.21
CA TYR A 713 3.56 -8.79 18.47
C TYR A 713 4.80 -8.14 19.12
N GLY A 714 5.71 -8.93 19.69
CA GLY A 714 6.98 -8.45 20.23
C GLY A 714 6.88 -7.63 21.51
N TYR A 715 5.79 -7.78 22.29
CA TYR A 715 5.64 -7.10 23.59
C TYR A 715 6.12 -7.94 24.78
N GLN A 716 6.50 -9.18 24.56
CA GLN A 716 7.04 -10.02 25.60
C GLN A 716 8.31 -9.37 26.19
N ASN A 717 8.49 -9.51 27.50
CA ASN A 717 9.60 -8.94 28.27
C ASN A 717 9.61 -7.40 28.35
N PHE A 718 8.54 -6.73 27.88
CA PHE A 718 8.40 -5.28 28.00
C PHE A 718 7.15 -4.94 28.82
N ASP A 719 7.27 -4.05 29.81
CA ASP A 719 6.15 -3.57 30.62
C ASP A 719 5.34 -2.49 29.86
N VAL A 720 4.83 -2.86 28.67
CA VAL A 720 4.13 -1.95 27.76
C VAL A 720 2.61 -2.12 27.85
N LEU A 721 2.13 -3.36 27.99
CA LEU A 721 0.69 -3.67 28.01
C LEU A 721 0.09 -3.33 29.36
N LYS A 722 -0.91 -2.46 29.40
CA LYS A 722 -1.55 -1.94 30.64
C LYS A 722 -3.05 -2.20 30.63
N LEU A 723 -3.55 -2.99 31.56
CA LEU A 723 -4.98 -3.17 31.79
C LEU A 723 -5.53 -1.98 32.57
N THR A 724 -6.14 -1.03 31.87
CA THR A 724 -6.68 0.23 32.46
C THR A 724 -8.12 0.50 32.04
N GLY A 725 -8.63 -0.19 31.04
CA GLY A 725 -9.74 0.24 30.23
C GLY A 725 -9.29 1.25 29.16
N ILE A 726 -10.19 1.72 28.32
CA ILE A 726 -9.93 2.74 27.29
C ILE A 726 -10.72 4.02 27.56
N GLY A 727 -10.13 5.17 27.25
CA GLY A 727 -10.59 6.48 27.74
C GLY A 727 -12.01 6.83 27.32
N ARG A 728 -12.42 6.56 26.08
CA ARG A 728 -13.76 6.91 25.59
C ARG A 728 -14.89 6.16 26.29
N TYR A 729 -14.60 5.04 26.96
CA TYR A 729 -15.63 4.30 27.70
C TYR A 729 -16.15 5.06 28.92
N ASP A 730 -15.46 6.08 29.39
CA ASP A 730 -15.94 6.95 30.46
C ASP A 730 -17.17 7.77 30.05
N GLY A 731 -17.37 7.98 28.73
CA GLY A 731 -18.55 8.66 28.18
C GLY A 731 -19.73 7.75 27.81
N LEU A 732 -19.53 6.43 27.83
CA LEU A 732 -20.57 5.47 27.40
C LEU A 732 -21.64 5.24 28.50
N ILE A 733 -22.40 6.29 28.80
CA ILE A 733 -23.51 6.26 29.76
C ILE A 733 -24.83 6.15 29.00
N SER A 734 -25.61 5.09 29.24
CA SER A 734 -26.84 4.82 28.50
C SER A 734 -27.85 5.98 28.64
N ASN A 735 -28.38 6.45 27.53
CA ASN A 735 -29.44 7.47 27.42
C ASN A 735 -30.45 7.02 26.36
N ASP A 736 -31.09 5.88 26.61
CA ASP A 736 -31.93 5.17 25.67
C ASP A 736 -33.09 6.03 25.12
N LYS A 737 -33.23 6.08 23.80
CA LYS A 737 -34.27 6.81 23.06
C LYS A 737 -35.14 5.90 22.19
N LYS A 738 -35.20 4.62 22.49
CA LYS A 738 -35.94 3.63 21.68
C LYS A 738 -35.47 3.63 20.23
N GLN A 739 -34.14 3.46 20.03
CA GLN A 739 -33.55 3.37 18.71
C GLN A 739 -32.87 2.01 18.51
N ILE A 740 -33.05 1.42 17.33
CA ILE A 740 -32.33 0.24 16.87
C ILE A 740 -31.23 0.72 15.95
N LEU A 741 -29.98 0.44 16.28
CA LEU A 741 -28.82 0.82 15.46
C LEU A 741 -28.41 -0.33 14.54
N LEU A 742 -28.54 -0.16 13.24
CA LEU A 742 -27.96 -1.05 12.24
C LEU A 742 -26.62 -0.45 11.81
N SER A 743 -25.50 -1.13 12.07
CA SER A 743 -24.15 -0.63 11.77
C SER A 743 -23.28 -1.74 11.18
N PRO A 744 -23.49 -2.12 9.91
CA PRO A 744 -22.70 -3.13 9.24
C PRO A 744 -21.33 -2.62 8.85
N THR A 745 -20.36 -3.52 8.80
CA THR A 745 -19.00 -3.24 8.33
C THR A 745 -19.00 -3.16 6.80
N TRP A 746 -18.23 -2.22 6.27
CA TRP A 746 -18.04 -2.09 4.84
C TRP A 746 -17.36 -3.33 4.24
N ARG A 747 -17.45 -3.48 2.92
CA ARG A 747 -16.72 -4.53 2.19
C ARG A 747 -15.73 -3.88 1.22
N MET A 748 -14.53 -4.43 1.14
CA MET A 748 -13.43 -3.85 0.35
C MET A 748 -13.77 -3.78 -1.14
N TYR A 749 -14.51 -4.75 -1.66
CA TYR A 749 -14.92 -4.80 -3.06
C TYR A 749 -15.96 -3.72 -3.44
N ASN A 750 -16.62 -3.10 -2.45
CA ASN A 750 -17.58 -2.01 -2.67
C ASN A 750 -16.93 -0.62 -2.57
N ALA A 751 -15.72 -0.53 -2.04
CA ALA A 751 -15.06 0.73 -1.78
C ALA A 751 -14.09 1.09 -2.89
N LEU A 752 -14.22 2.29 -3.45
CA LEU A 752 -13.24 2.83 -4.37
C LEU A 752 -11.89 3.12 -3.67
N PRO A 753 -10.78 3.25 -4.41
CA PRO A 753 -9.50 3.67 -3.85
C PRO A 753 -9.59 5.02 -3.13
N VAL A 754 -8.63 5.31 -2.26
CA VAL A 754 -8.54 6.62 -1.57
C VAL A 754 -8.24 7.70 -2.60
N THR A 755 -9.15 8.64 -2.76
CA THR A 755 -9.00 9.76 -3.70
C THR A 755 -8.49 11.03 -3.04
N THR A 756 -8.58 11.12 -1.71
CA THR A 756 -8.19 12.31 -0.95
C THR A 756 -7.33 11.95 0.25
N SER A 757 -6.45 12.86 0.67
CA SER A 757 -5.71 12.77 1.94
C SER A 757 -6.60 13.01 3.16
N GLU A 758 -7.88 13.26 2.99
CA GLU A 758 -8.83 13.70 4.02
C GLU A 758 -9.71 12.54 4.50
N GLY A 759 -9.15 11.70 5.36
CA GLY A 759 -9.94 10.75 6.12
C GLY A 759 -10.23 9.42 5.43
N ASP A 760 -11.24 8.70 5.98
CA ASP A 760 -11.65 7.38 5.52
C ASP A 760 -12.65 7.41 4.35
N GLN A 761 -13.05 8.60 3.90
CA GLN A 761 -14.04 8.75 2.83
C GLN A 761 -13.47 8.27 1.48
N ARG A 762 -14.37 7.69 0.69
CA ARG A 762 -14.08 7.22 -0.67
C ARG A 762 -14.97 7.94 -1.68
N GLY A 763 -14.58 7.90 -2.95
CA GLY A 763 -15.45 8.37 -4.02
C GLY A 763 -16.76 7.58 -4.11
N TYR A 764 -17.75 8.16 -4.79
CA TYR A 764 -19.02 7.48 -5.08
C TYR A 764 -18.78 6.34 -6.08
N ASN A 765 -19.27 5.15 -5.76
CA ASN A 765 -19.22 3.97 -6.63
C ASN A 765 -20.58 3.81 -7.35
N PRO A 766 -20.69 4.08 -8.66
CA PRO A 766 -21.96 3.99 -9.39
C PRO A 766 -22.52 2.57 -9.46
N GLU A 767 -21.65 1.56 -9.33
CA GLU A 767 -22.05 0.15 -9.36
C GLU A 767 -22.48 -0.41 -7.99
N PHE A 768 -22.47 0.41 -6.97
CA PHE A 768 -22.78 -0.03 -5.60
C PHE A 768 -24.17 -0.68 -5.48
N LYS A 769 -25.18 -0.16 -6.22
CA LYS A 769 -26.54 -0.70 -6.23
C LYS A 769 -26.64 -2.13 -6.78
N ASN A 770 -25.71 -2.53 -7.62
CA ASN A 770 -25.64 -3.87 -8.18
C ASN A 770 -24.98 -4.88 -7.21
N SER A 771 -24.40 -4.41 -6.12
CA SER A 771 -23.71 -5.28 -5.16
C SER A 771 -24.70 -6.05 -4.27
N THR A 772 -24.34 -7.30 -3.97
CA THR A 772 -25.08 -8.13 -2.99
C THR A 772 -25.17 -7.43 -1.63
N TYR A 773 -24.15 -6.69 -1.23
CA TYR A 773 -24.17 -5.91 0.02
C TYR A 773 -25.31 -4.89 0.04
N TYR A 774 -25.45 -4.09 -1.01
CA TYR A 774 -26.54 -3.13 -1.13
C TYR A 774 -27.89 -3.85 -1.08
N GLN A 775 -28.08 -4.89 -1.88
CA GLN A 775 -29.35 -5.62 -1.96
C GLN A 775 -29.76 -6.19 -0.60
N VAL A 776 -28.86 -6.84 0.12
CA VAL A 776 -29.14 -7.41 1.45
C VAL A 776 -29.58 -6.33 2.44
N TYR A 777 -28.82 -5.24 2.55
CA TYR A 777 -29.15 -4.21 3.55
C TYR A 777 -30.29 -3.30 3.13
N ASN A 778 -30.46 -3.00 1.84
CA ASN A 778 -31.62 -2.23 1.37
C ASN A 778 -32.93 -3.02 1.54
N ASN A 779 -32.90 -4.32 1.29
CA ASN A 779 -34.06 -5.20 1.56
C ASN A 779 -34.36 -5.28 3.06
N LEU A 780 -33.34 -5.40 3.92
CA LEU A 780 -33.51 -5.43 5.37
C LEU A 780 -34.17 -4.16 5.90
N ILE A 781 -33.66 -2.97 5.54
CA ILE A 781 -34.21 -1.70 6.05
C ILE A 781 -35.61 -1.39 5.50
N ASN A 782 -36.03 -2.02 4.41
CA ASN A 782 -37.37 -1.88 3.83
C ASN A 782 -38.26 -3.11 4.09
N HIS A 783 -37.81 -4.01 5.00
CA HIS A 783 -38.60 -5.21 5.31
C HIS A 783 -39.88 -4.86 6.05
N LYS A 784 -41.05 -5.18 5.44
CA LYS A 784 -42.37 -4.78 5.92
C LYS A 784 -42.63 -5.10 7.40
N ARG A 785 -42.36 -6.36 7.81
CA ARG A 785 -42.54 -6.80 9.21
C ARG A 785 -41.68 -6.03 10.20
N LEU A 786 -40.47 -5.69 9.82
CA LEU A 786 -39.56 -4.91 10.65
C LEU A 786 -40.12 -3.49 10.87
N ILE A 787 -40.54 -2.85 9.78
CA ILE A 787 -41.14 -1.51 9.80
C ILE A 787 -42.42 -1.51 10.65
N ASP A 788 -43.36 -2.45 10.43
CA ASP A 788 -44.60 -2.59 11.16
C ASP A 788 -44.33 -2.81 12.67
N CYS A 789 -43.34 -3.62 13.00
CA CYS A 789 -42.98 -3.89 14.39
C CYS A 789 -42.35 -2.63 15.04
N ALA A 790 -41.45 -1.94 14.37
CA ALA A 790 -40.85 -0.70 14.86
C ALA A 790 -41.93 0.36 15.15
N LYS A 791 -42.86 0.54 14.20
CA LYS A 791 -44.00 1.45 14.35
C LYS A 791 -44.89 1.09 15.55
N LYS A 792 -45.21 -0.21 15.69
CA LYS A 792 -46.06 -0.70 16.79
C LYS A 792 -45.44 -0.53 18.17
N THR A 793 -44.13 -0.69 18.27
CA THR A 793 -43.37 -0.64 19.53
C THR A 793 -42.81 0.74 19.86
N GLY A 794 -42.86 1.67 18.89
CA GLY A 794 -42.38 3.04 19.02
C GLY A 794 -40.85 3.17 18.90
N TYR A 795 -40.16 2.17 18.31
CA TYR A 795 -38.76 2.24 18.02
C TYR A 795 -38.51 2.90 16.66
N LYS A 796 -37.39 3.63 16.56
CA LYS A 796 -36.84 4.14 15.30
C LYS A 796 -35.60 3.36 14.91
N ILE A 797 -35.42 3.10 13.64
CA ILE A 797 -34.26 2.38 13.13
C ILE A 797 -33.24 3.37 12.54
N LYS A 798 -32.01 3.31 13.00
CA LYS A 798 -30.91 4.14 12.55
C LYS A 798 -29.94 3.25 11.75
N PHE A 799 -29.90 3.41 10.45
CA PHE A 799 -28.95 2.70 9.59
C PHE A 799 -27.68 3.52 9.37
N LEU A 800 -26.66 3.23 10.16
CA LEU A 800 -25.39 3.95 10.19
C LEU A 800 -24.39 3.31 9.22
N LEU A 801 -24.08 4.00 8.16
CA LEU A 801 -23.07 3.57 7.21
C LEU A 801 -21.67 3.76 7.77
N HIS A 802 -20.77 2.84 7.42
CA HIS A 802 -19.35 3.01 7.70
C HIS A 802 -18.78 4.25 6.98
N PRO A 803 -17.83 5.03 7.54
CA PRO A 803 -17.27 6.22 6.89
C PRO A 803 -16.84 6.02 5.43
N ILE A 804 -16.31 4.85 5.12
CA ILE A 804 -15.86 4.46 3.77
C ILE A 804 -17.03 4.40 2.76
N LEU A 805 -18.23 4.07 3.19
CA LEU A 805 -19.43 3.97 2.35
C LEU A 805 -20.36 5.17 2.46
N SER A 806 -19.97 6.22 3.17
CA SER A 806 -20.85 7.39 3.41
C SER A 806 -21.27 8.11 2.12
N SER A 807 -20.46 8.03 1.05
CA SER A 807 -20.80 8.56 -0.27
C SER A 807 -21.96 7.82 -0.97
N GLN A 808 -22.33 6.63 -0.45
CA GLN A 808 -23.41 5.78 -0.98
C GLN A 808 -24.72 5.94 -0.20
N ALA A 809 -24.81 6.87 0.74
CA ALA A 809 -25.99 7.01 1.61
C ALA A 809 -27.29 7.23 0.81
N ASP A 810 -27.22 8.04 -0.24
CA ASP A 810 -28.38 8.37 -1.08
C ASP A 810 -28.82 7.22 -2.01
N ASP A 811 -28.03 6.15 -2.10
CA ASP A 811 -28.41 4.95 -2.83
C ASP A 811 -29.50 4.14 -2.09
N PHE A 812 -29.46 4.15 -0.76
CA PHE A 812 -30.42 3.42 0.06
C PHE A 812 -31.79 4.11 0.09
N THR A 813 -32.84 3.29 0.11
CA THR A 813 -34.21 3.78 0.13
C THR A 813 -34.67 4.02 1.57
N PRO A 814 -34.74 5.27 2.06
CA PRO A 814 -35.23 5.57 3.40
C PRO A 814 -36.75 5.42 3.47
N ASN A 815 -37.26 5.23 4.69
CA ASN A 815 -38.72 5.22 4.98
C ASN A 815 -39.02 5.93 6.32
N GLU A 816 -40.30 6.04 6.71
CA GLU A 816 -40.70 6.78 7.91
C GLU A 816 -40.07 6.26 9.21
N GLU A 817 -39.77 4.96 9.30
CA GLU A 817 -39.20 4.33 10.51
C GLU A 817 -37.70 4.14 10.45
N VAL A 818 -37.10 4.26 9.27
CA VAL A 818 -35.66 4.03 9.04
C VAL A 818 -34.98 5.30 8.53
N GLU A 819 -33.98 5.76 9.26
CA GLU A 819 -33.11 6.86 8.86
C GLU A 819 -31.76 6.32 8.44
N VAL A 820 -31.33 6.62 7.20
CA VAL A 820 -29.99 6.30 6.69
C VAL A 820 -29.03 7.43 7.08
N ILE A 821 -27.98 7.09 7.82
CA ILE A 821 -27.05 8.07 8.42
C ILE A 821 -25.65 7.86 7.82
N PRO A 822 -25.13 8.83 7.05
CA PRO A 822 -23.73 8.83 6.66
C PRO A 822 -22.84 9.15 7.87
N SER A 823 -21.72 8.43 8.02
CA SER A 823 -20.76 8.64 9.13
C SER A 823 -19.82 9.82 8.89
N VAL A 824 -20.34 10.94 8.44
CA VAL A 824 -19.60 12.17 8.11
C VAL A 824 -20.22 13.39 8.80
N GLY A 825 -19.51 14.50 8.82
CA GLY A 825 -19.99 15.73 9.43
C GLY A 825 -20.06 15.68 10.96
N ASP A 826 -21.14 16.21 11.52
CA ASP A 826 -21.30 16.43 12.97
C ASP A 826 -21.75 15.17 13.75
N LEU A 827 -21.70 13.99 13.15
CA LEU A 827 -22.10 12.74 13.80
C LEU A 827 -21.24 12.45 15.04
N SER A 828 -21.88 12.34 16.20
CA SER A 828 -21.28 11.85 17.44
C SER A 828 -21.56 10.36 17.61
N TYR A 829 -20.51 9.52 17.53
CA TYR A 829 -20.63 8.09 17.82
C TYR A 829 -21.10 7.82 19.25
N GLU A 830 -20.56 8.55 20.24
CA GLU A 830 -21.02 8.45 21.63
C GLU A 830 -22.53 8.63 21.73
N LYS A 831 -23.08 9.69 21.10
CA LYS A 831 -24.51 9.99 21.15
C LYS A 831 -25.33 8.88 20.51
N ILE A 832 -25.00 8.44 19.30
CA ILE A 832 -25.79 7.41 18.61
C ILE A 832 -25.75 6.06 19.35
N LEU A 833 -24.60 5.70 19.93
CA LEU A 833 -24.45 4.47 20.72
C LEU A 833 -25.21 4.55 22.06
N THR A 834 -25.10 5.66 22.78
CA THR A 834 -25.75 5.82 24.09
C THR A 834 -27.28 5.94 23.97
N GLU A 835 -27.79 6.53 22.88
CA GLU A 835 -29.23 6.69 22.63
C GLU A 835 -29.88 5.44 22.04
N SER A 836 -29.11 4.48 21.49
CA SER A 836 -29.65 3.24 20.93
C SER A 836 -29.89 2.18 21.99
N SER A 837 -31.03 1.47 21.86
CA SER A 837 -31.45 0.39 22.74
C SER A 837 -30.82 -0.95 22.38
N LEU A 838 -30.62 -1.23 21.09
CA LEU A 838 -30.11 -2.46 20.52
C LEU A 838 -29.22 -2.12 19.30
N MET A 839 -28.18 -2.92 19.10
CA MET A 839 -27.29 -2.82 17.94
C MET A 839 -27.34 -4.09 17.09
N VAL A 840 -27.54 -3.92 15.80
CA VAL A 840 -27.27 -4.97 14.81
C VAL A 840 -25.97 -4.64 14.10
N THR A 841 -25.05 -5.58 14.10
CA THR A 841 -23.76 -5.43 13.43
C THR A 841 -23.26 -6.77 12.93
N ASP A 842 -22.11 -6.78 12.24
CA ASP A 842 -21.44 -7.99 11.80
C ASP A 842 -20.04 -8.10 12.43
N TYR A 843 -19.04 -7.39 11.86
CA TYR A 843 -17.65 -7.43 12.30
C TYR A 843 -17.14 -6.09 12.86
N SER A 844 -18.03 -5.17 13.20
CA SER A 844 -17.65 -3.82 13.61
C SER A 844 -17.05 -3.78 15.01
N GLY A 845 -15.95 -3.02 15.18
CA GLY A 845 -15.32 -2.80 16.49
C GLY A 845 -16.19 -2.03 17.49
N VAL A 846 -17.21 -1.30 17.04
CA VAL A 846 -18.15 -0.58 17.94
C VAL A 846 -19.05 -1.51 18.76
N GLN A 847 -19.10 -2.80 18.44
CA GLN A 847 -19.78 -3.79 19.30
C GLN A 847 -19.25 -3.80 20.73
N PHE A 848 -17.94 -3.59 20.91
CA PHE A 848 -17.34 -3.58 22.24
C PHE A 848 -17.78 -2.37 23.06
N ASP A 849 -17.94 -1.22 22.43
CA ASP A 849 -18.50 -0.02 23.06
C ASP A 849 -19.94 -0.27 23.51
N PHE A 850 -20.72 -0.95 22.70
CA PHE A 850 -22.12 -1.27 22.99
C PHE A 850 -22.26 -2.34 24.09
N ALA A 851 -21.42 -3.39 24.02
CA ALA A 851 -21.35 -4.43 25.06
C ALA A 851 -20.88 -3.88 26.43
N TYR A 852 -20.00 -2.86 26.43
CA TYR A 852 -19.59 -2.17 27.66
C TYR A 852 -20.77 -1.56 28.43
N MET A 853 -21.77 -1.06 27.71
CA MET A 853 -23.02 -0.53 28.26
C MET A 853 -24.04 -1.61 28.66
N ARG A 854 -23.77 -2.91 28.43
CA ARG A 854 -24.70 -4.06 28.63
C ARG A 854 -26.02 -3.89 27.86
N LYS A 855 -25.91 -3.40 26.66
CA LYS A 855 -27.02 -3.34 25.71
C LYS A 855 -26.99 -4.52 24.75
N PRO A 856 -28.16 -5.04 24.30
CA PRO A 856 -28.20 -6.21 23.44
C PRO A 856 -27.59 -5.92 22.06
N ILE A 857 -26.84 -6.90 21.57
CA ILE A 857 -26.25 -6.92 20.23
C ILE A 857 -26.85 -8.11 19.49
N VAL A 858 -27.10 -7.95 18.21
CA VAL A 858 -27.41 -9.04 17.28
C VAL A 858 -26.40 -9.01 16.15
N TYR A 859 -25.76 -10.14 15.91
CA TYR A 859 -24.82 -10.29 14.81
C TYR A 859 -25.57 -10.75 13.56
N PHE A 860 -25.41 -10.00 12.47
CA PHE A 860 -25.96 -10.37 11.19
C PHE A 860 -24.83 -10.75 10.23
N HIS A 861 -24.68 -12.05 10.01
CA HIS A 861 -23.71 -12.64 9.08
C HIS A 861 -24.46 -13.28 7.90
N PRO A 862 -24.97 -12.47 6.95
CA PRO A 862 -25.81 -12.98 5.85
C PRO A 862 -25.05 -14.03 5.03
N GLU A 863 -25.72 -15.13 4.69
CA GLU A 863 -25.18 -16.22 3.89
C GLU A 863 -24.70 -15.76 2.51
N GLU A 864 -25.31 -14.71 1.98
CA GLU A 864 -25.03 -14.10 0.68
C GLU A 864 -23.71 -13.31 0.66
N LEU A 865 -23.17 -12.95 1.84
CA LEU A 865 -21.96 -12.14 1.94
C LEU A 865 -20.78 -12.95 2.48
N PRO A 866 -19.60 -12.85 1.84
CA PRO A 866 -18.42 -13.49 2.39
C PRO A 866 -18.01 -12.88 3.75
N PRO A 867 -17.39 -13.65 4.64
CA PRO A 867 -16.85 -13.14 5.89
C PRO A 867 -15.89 -11.97 5.62
N HIS A 868 -15.97 -10.93 6.44
CA HIS A 868 -15.13 -9.73 6.27
C HIS A 868 -13.70 -9.95 6.74
N TYR A 869 -13.51 -10.74 7.78
CA TYR A 869 -12.21 -11.09 8.36
C TYR A 869 -12.01 -12.60 8.36
N GLU A 870 -10.75 -13.02 8.28
CA GLU A 870 -10.35 -14.37 8.64
C GLU A 870 -10.58 -14.57 10.14
N ASP A 871 -10.75 -15.81 10.59
CA ASP A 871 -10.92 -16.13 12.00
C ASP A 871 -9.75 -15.54 12.82
N GLY A 872 -10.13 -14.70 13.78
CA GLY A 872 -9.23 -14.08 14.73
C GLY A 872 -9.25 -14.84 16.06
N ILE A 873 -9.03 -14.11 17.15
CA ILE A 873 -9.14 -14.65 18.52
C ILE A 873 -10.52 -14.37 19.14
N PHE A 874 -11.41 -13.67 18.45
CA PHE A 874 -12.76 -13.40 18.90
C PHE A 874 -13.75 -14.34 18.19
N PHE A 875 -14.22 -15.32 18.94
CA PHE A 875 -15.16 -16.32 18.46
C PHE A 875 -16.58 -15.89 18.82
N TYR A 876 -17.39 -15.53 17.83
CA TYR A 876 -18.73 -14.98 18.03
C TYR A 876 -19.65 -15.94 18.79
N ASP A 877 -19.55 -17.26 18.57
CA ASP A 877 -20.38 -18.26 19.24
C ASP A 877 -20.14 -18.33 20.74
N THR A 878 -18.90 -18.22 21.16
CA THR A 878 -18.49 -18.40 22.56
C THR A 878 -18.21 -17.11 23.31
N MET A 879 -17.70 -16.09 22.60
CA MET A 879 -17.32 -14.80 23.19
C MET A 879 -18.28 -13.67 22.81
N GLY A 880 -19.09 -13.83 21.75
CA GLY A 880 -20.02 -12.81 21.27
C GLY A 880 -21.06 -12.40 22.30
N PHE A 881 -21.48 -11.15 22.23
CA PHE A 881 -22.37 -10.50 23.17
C PHE A 881 -23.84 -10.55 22.74
N GLY A 882 -24.20 -11.40 21.77
CA GLY A 882 -25.52 -11.53 21.24
C GLY A 882 -25.70 -12.74 20.35
N GLU A 883 -26.89 -12.89 19.77
CA GLU A 883 -27.26 -13.92 18.83
C GLU A 883 -26.64 -13.66 17.46
N ILE A 884 -26.42 -14.75 16.71
CA ILE A 884 -25.95 -14.72 15.32
C ILE A 884 -27.11 -15.13 14.42
N CYS A 885 -27.46 -14.26 13.46
CA CYS A 885 -28.42 -14.52 12.40
C CYS A 885 -27.72 -14.56 11.05
N THR A 886 -28.05 -15.56 10.21
CA THR A 886 -27.50 -15.68 8.85
C THR A 886 -28.54 -15.37 7.78
N LYS A 887 -29.83 -15.33 8.14
CA LYS A 887 -30.96 -15.04 7.24
C LYS A 887 -31.72 -13.80 7.71
N THR A 888 -32.16 -12.99 6.75
CA THR A 888 -32.92 -11.76 7.02
C THR A 888 -34.18 -12.02 7.85
N GLU A 889 -34.94 -13.08 7.57
CA GLU A 889 -36.16 -13.42 8.32
C GLU A 889 -35.86 -13.73 9.78
N GLN A 890 -34.81 -14.51 10.07
CA GLN A 890 -34.37 -14.79 11.45
C GLN A 890 -34.02 -13.50 12.20
N LEU A 891 -33.31 -12.59 11.54
CA LEU A 891 -32.97 -11.30 12.13
C LEU A 891 -34.21 -10.47 12.43
N VAL A 892 -35.14 -10.40 11.49
CA VAL A 892 -36.42 -9.64 11.67
C VAL A 892 -37.25 -10.20 12.83
N ASP A 893 -37.36 -11.53 12.94
CA ASP A 893 -38.06 -12.18 14.04
C ASP A 893 -37.43 -11.82 15.39
N LEU A 894 -36.12 -11.92 15.48
CA LEU A 894 -35.37 -11.63 16.70
C LEU A 894 -35.45 -10.14 17.09
N LEU A 895 -35.36 -9.24 16.10
CA LEU A 895 -35.53 -7.81 16.37
C LEU A 895 -36.92 -7.45 16.86
N CYS A 896 -37.97 -8.08 16.30
CA CYS A 896 -39.34 -7.91 16.79
C CYS A 896 -39.48 -8.41 18.24
N GLU A 897 -38.88 -9.59 18.57
CA GLU A 897 -38.84 -10.10 19.94
C GLU A 897 -38.20 -9.10 20.91
N TYR A 898 -37.00 -8.57 20.52
CA TYR A 898 -36.33 -7.60 21.38
C TYR A 898 -37.09 -6.29 21.55
N MET A 899 -37.66 -5.73 20.48
CA MET A 899 -38.44 -4.50 20.56
C MET A 899 -39.71 -4.67 21.46
N GLN A 900 -40.35 -5.83 21.40
CA GLN A 900 -41.52 -6.14 22.24
C GLN A 900 -41.12 -6.32 23.72
N ASN A 901 -39.89 -6.76 23.98
CA ASN A 901 -39.35 -6.98 25.33
C ASN A 901 -38.44 -5.84 25.82
N ASN A 902 -38.63 -4.61 25.31
CA ASN A 902 -37.88 -3.41 25.69
C ASN A 902 -36.34 -3.54 25.50
N CYS A 903 -35.89 -4.32 24.55
CA CYS A 903 -34.49 -4.50 24.20
C CYS A 903 -33.60 -4.84 25.42
N VAL A 904 -34.04 -5.72 26.29
CA VAL A 904 -33.26 -6.16 27.45
C VAL A 904 -32.20 -7.19 27.00
N MET A 905 -30.95 -6.97 27.39
CA MET A 905 -29.87 -7.91 27.09
C MET A 905 -30.07 -9.21 27.87
N LYS A 906 -30.00 -10.36 27.21
CA LYS A 906 -30.15 -11.68 27.85
C LYS A 906 -29.00 -11.94 28.82
N GLU A 907 -29.28 -12.54 29.99
CA GLU A 907 -28.31 -12.74 31.09
C GLU A 907 -27.02 -13.44 30.66
N LYS A 908 -27.11 -14.42 29.75
CA LYS A 908 -25.97 -15.10 29.14
C LYS A 908 -24.96 -14.12 28.55
N TYR A 909 -25.41 -13.07 27.87
CA TYR A 909 -24.56 -12.10 27.20
C TYR A 909 -24.07 -11.01 28.16
N VAL A 910 -24.82 -10.69 29.18
CA VAL A 910 -24.37 -9.83 30.28
C VAL A 910 -23.19 -10.46 30.98
N LYS A 911 -23.27 -11.78 31.31
CA LYS A 911 -22.13 -12.52 31.89
C LYS A 911 -20.88 -12.51 30.99
N ARG A 912 -21.05 -12.66 29.66
CA ARG A 912 -19.92 -12.58 28.71
C ARG A 912 -19.28 -11.20 28.67
N ALA A 913 -20.11 -10.14 28.68
CA ALA A 913 -19.59 -8.77 28.74
C ALA A 913 -18.88 -8.49 30.08
N ASP A 914 -19.40 -9.04 31.17
CA ASP A 914 -18.79 -8.91 32.49
C ASP A 914 -17.45 -9.64 32.63
N ASP A 915 -17.28 -10.76 31.97
CA ASP A 915 -16.01 -11.48 31.91
C ASP A 915 -15.00 -10.80 30.97
N PHE A 916 -15.49 -10.17 29.92
CA PHE A 916 -14.65 -9.57 28.89
C PHE A 916 -13.95 -8.29 29.38
N PHE A 917 -14.66 -7.36 30.01
CA PHE A 917 -14.13 -6.07 30.45
C PHE A 917 -13.57 -6.12 31.86
N VAL A 918 -12.30 -5.72 32.01
CA VAL A 918 -11.63 -5.71 33.34
C VAL A 918 -12.23 -4.64 34.26
N TYR A 919 -12.63 -3.49 33.72
CA TYR A 919 -13.20 -2.38 34.48
C TYR A 919 -14.55 -1.95 33.87
N LYS A 920 -15.49 -1.54 34.76
CA LYS A 920 -16.88 -1.23 34.43
C LYS A 920 -17.38 0.08 35.06
N ASP A 921 -16.48 0.86 35.62
CA ASP A 921 -16.73 1.93 36.55
C ASP A 921 -16.57 3.34 36.00
N HIS A 922 -16.42 3.50 34.71
CA HIS A 922 -16.21 4.78 34.00
C HIS A 922 -15.07 5.65 34.59
N ASN A 923 -14.03 5.01 35.15
CA ASN A 923 -12.84 5.66 35.69
C ASN A 923 -11.57 5.31 34.90
N ASN A 924 -11.73 5.02 33.62
CA ASN A 924 -10.66 4.57 32.75
C ASN A 924 -9.61 5.68 32.52
N CYS A 925 -10.04 6.90 32.24
CA CYS A 925 -9.13 8.04 32.10
C CYS A 925 -8.28 8.29 33.34
N LYS A 926 -8.83 8.07 34.53
CA LYS A 926 -8.10 8.20 35.78
C LYS A 926 -6.99 7.16 35.92
N ARG A 927 -7.24 5.90 35.50
CA ARG A 927 -6.25 4.82 35.53
C ARG A 927 -5.16 5.06 34.48
N ILE A 928 -5.56 5.38 33.25
CA ILE A 928 -4.65 5.73 32.14
C ILE A 928 -3.73 6.89 32.56
N TYR A 929 -4.29 7.97 33.11
CA TYR A 929 -3.53 9.11 33.60
C TYR A 929 -2.47 8.70 34.63
N LYS A 930 -2.84 7.86 35.60
CA LYS A 930 -1.89 7.37 36.63
C LYS A 930 -0.71 6.61 36.00
N GLU A 931 -0.95 5.78 35.00
CA GLU A 931 0.10 5.03 34.31
C GLU A 931 1.00 5.98 33.48
N ILE A 932 0.41 6.94 32.78
CA ILE A 932 1.18 7.95 32.02
C ILE A 932 2.06 8.78 32.96
N MET A 933 1.56 9.15 34.14
CA MET A 933 2.34 9.94 35.14
C MET A 933 3.53 9.17 35.72
N LYS A 934 3.49 7.83 35.75
CA LYS A 934 4.68 7.02 36.10
C LYS A 934 5.79 7.22 35.07
N SER A 935 5.45 7.16 33.78
CA SER A 935 6.39 7.40 32.67
C SER A 935 6.89 8.84 32.64
N GLN A 936 6.03 9.82 32.94
CA GLN A 936 6.44 11.22 33.03
C GLN A 936 7.47 11.45 34.14
N LYS A 937 7.27 10.81 35.31
CA LYS A 937 8.24 10.90 36.43
C LYS A 937 9.61 10.33 36.02
N GLN A 938 9.63 9.22 35.27
CA GLN A 938 10.90 8.67 34.78
C GLN A 938 11.59 9.62 33.79
N ILE A 939 10.82 10.22 32.87
CA ILE A 939 11.34 11.24 31.95
C ILE A 939 11.91 12.46 32.70
N ASP A 940 11.24 12.90 33.75
CA ASP A 940 11.70 14.01 34.60
C ASP A 940 13.03 13.66 35.27
N ILE A 941 13.16 12.46 35.83
CA ILE A 941 14.42 11.97 36.43
C ILE A 941 15.54 11.97 35.39
N ASP A 942 15.27 11.47 34.17
CA ASP A 942 16.27 11.45 33.10
C ASP A 942 16.65 12.85 32.62
N LYS A 943 15.73 13.81 32.66
CA LYS A 943 16.01 15.22 32.39
C LYS A 943 16.87 15.89 33.47
N MET A 944 16.67 15.55 34.75
CA MET A 944 17.48 16.07 35.87
C MET A 944 18.91 15.53 35.87
N ARG A 945 19.11 14.31 35.36
CA ARG A 945 20.43 13.69 35.23
C ARG A 945 21.24 14.23 34.02
N LYS A 946 20.64 15.04 33.18
CA LYS A 946 21.27 15.75 32.04
C LYS A 946 21.91 17.07 32.48
#